data_1396ea772720f71a50222371661a0336
#
_entry.id   1396ea772720f71a50222371661a0336
#
_cell.length_a   1.000
_cell.length_b   1.000
_cell.length_c   1.000
_cell.angle_alpha   90.00
_cell.angle_beta   90.00
_cell.angle_gamma   90.00
#
_symmetry.space_group_name_H-M   'P 1'
#
loop_
_entity.id
_entity.type
_entity.pdbx_description
1 polymer ?
#
loop_
_entity_poly.entity_id
_entity_poly.type
_entity_poly.pdbx_seq_one_letter_code
_entity_poly.pdbx_strand_id
1 'polypeptide(L)'
;MYQQIGHLPRKVVEKIAPYLDCGDILLEAQLTGPKGQYDCPVTLSFYGPSNPLERTRIEKGLKGDKLVKASQLNKTRKESEAQRAIMGLKAGRTTYGMGSAGPEEPEISLEDILKKSQSVEFRDGTDALKTFATNEEYLCNMPSCDQPAALKATLLPYQLQGLAWMTSKENPALPTKELGNQVQLWKQDNRGHYWNVATDFVSTTAPQLFSGGILADDMGLGKTLQILSLILTGGSGTTLIVAPVGVMTNWQQQIDRHVKPEYLPSVLVYHGDKRMTAKELMNFDVVITSYGKLAREKDSNVPQVLLSQSIQWKRVVLDEGHTIRNARTKVALAACAINAQSRWVLTGTPIINSVRDLQSLIKFLHITGGIEHPEIFNTRITRRLASGDASAEIMLQALMQDICLRRKKDMKFVDLKIPEKKEYLHRIAFHPEEKRKYEALLTEARGALAECQAKAVGQKGQFQGVLERLLRLRQSCNHWTLCKDRINQLMELFEGQEAIPFNEKNTALLQEALRLYLESQEDCSICFDVPTGPVITNCGHVFCRTCITKAIHLQHKCPMCRNKLSEECLLEPAAEGSFDKNFDITTQSSKTEAMMQILQATLNKHGSKVVIFSQWTSFLNIVQNQLDGAGIKYSRIDGSMNTEKRDRAVQALDNDAETRVMLASLAVCSVGLNLVSADTVILSDSWWAPAIEDQAIDRVHRLGQTRKTTVWRLIVEGSVEERVLDIQKEKRDLVTKAFQEKERKGKHTKDTRMADIAKLLS
;
A
#
# COMPACT_ATOMS: atom_id res chain seq x y z
N MET A 1 -2.06 -9.52 -35.47
CA MET A 1 -1.82 -10.25 -36.76
C MET A 1 -1.18 -9.27 -37.73
N TYR A 2 0.12 -9.40 -37.99
CA TYR A 2 0.77 -8.58 -39.01
C TYR A 2 0.40 -9.14 -40.37
N GLN A 3 -0.28 -8.37 -41.19
CA GLN A 3 -0.59 -8.72 -42.55
C GLN A 3 0.58 -8.32 -43.46
N GLN A 4 1.18 -9.25 -44.19
CA GLN A 4 2.22 -8.95 -45.14
C GLN A 4 1.62 -8.12 -46.27
N ILE A 5 2.08 -6.86 -46.42
CA ILE A 5 1.52 -5.89 -47.38
C ILE A 5 2.26 -5.96 -48.73
N GLY A 6 3.54 -6.33 -48.73
CA GLY A 6 4.37 -6.39 -49.91
C GLY A 6 5.85 -6.66 -49.60
N HIS A 7 6.71 -6.57 -50.61
CA HIS A 7 8.16 -6.68 -50.48
C HIS A 7 8.84 -5.44 -51.07
N LEU A 8 9.91 -5.01 -50.45
CA LEU A 8 10.78 -3.99 -51.03
C LEU A 8 11.50 -4.55 -52.25
N PRO A 9 11.75 -3.77 -53.30
CA PRO A 9 12.52 -4.21 -54.47
C PRO A 9 13.91 -4.71 -54.06
N ARG A 10 14.33 -5.85 -54.63
CA ARG A 10 15.62 -6.48 -54.29
C ARG A 10 16.81 -5.51 -54.31
N LYS A 11 16.86 -4.64 -55.35
CA LYS A 11 17.92 -3.63 -55.49
C LYS A 11 17.94 -2.59 -54.31
N VAL A 12 16.82 -2.39 -53.65
CA VAL A 12 16.72 -1.48 -52.48
C VAL A 12 17.16 -2.24 -51.24
N VAL A 13 16.70 -3.49 -51.09
CA VAL A 13 17.07 -4.33 -49.94
C VAL A 13 18.57 -4.58 -49.89
N GLU A 14 19.19 -4.92 -51.03
CA GLU A 14 20.67 -5.15 -51.13
C GLU A 14 21.49 -3.95 -50.67
N LYS A 15 20.95 -2.73 -50.77
CA LYS A 15 21.63 -1.51 -50.34
C LYS A 15 21.35 -1.16 -48.86
N ILE A 16 20.22 -1.57 -48.35
CA ILE A 16 19.80 -1.24 -46.94
C ILE A 16 20.30 -2.31 -45.98
N ALA A 17 20.33 -3.58 -46.40
CA ALA A 17 20.69 -4.70 -45.52
C ALA A 17 22.01 -4.51 -44.77
N PRO A 18 23.12 -4.03 -45.37
CA PRO A 18 24.37 -3.84 -44.64
C PRO A 18 24.24 -2.90 -43.43
N TYR A 19 23.39 -1.87 -43.51
CA TYR A 19 23.18 -0.91 -42.42
C TYR A 19 22.27 -1.49 -41.32
N LEU A 20 21.31 -2.35 -41.69
CA LEU A 20 20.43 -3.03 -40.75
C LEU A 20 21.14 -4.14 -39.99
N ASP A 21 21.95 -4.95 -40.72
CA ASP A 21 22.70 -6.08 -40.18
C ASP A 21 23.81 -5.63 -39.22
N CYS A 22 24.42 -4.43 -39.47
CA CYS A 22 25.38 -3.82 -38.58
C CYS A 22 24.70 -3.06 -37.40
N GLY A 23 23.39 -2.92 -37.41
CA GLY A 23 22.68 -2.12 -36.38
C GLY A 23 22.90 -0.62 -36.50
N ASP A 24 23.45 -0.14 -37.64
CA ASP A 24 23.75 1.25 -37.89
C ASP A 24 22.48 2.13 -38.02
N ILE A 25 21.37 1.53 -38.50
CA ILE A 25 20.09 2.22 -38.67
C ILE A 25 18.90 1.32 -38.26
N LEU A 26 17.81 1.98 -37.87
CA LEU A 26 16.47 1.36 -37.81
C LEU A 26 15.64 1.89 -38.99
N LEU A 27 14.81 1.03 -39.56
CA LEU A 27 13.99 1.33 -40.73
C LEU A 27 12.50 1.27 -40.36
N GLU A 28 11.78 2.34 -40.65
CA GLU A 28 10.33 2.36 -40.57
C GLU A 28 9.75 2.59 -41.95
N ALA A 29 8.71 1.85 -42.33
CA ALA A 29 8.03 1.94 -43.62
C ALA A 29 6.58 2.37 -43.40
N GLN A 30 6.19 3.48 -44.02
CA GLN A 30 4.84 4.03 -43.96
C GLN A 30 4.20 4.01 -45.34
N LEU A 31 2.97 3.47 -45.44
CA LEU A 31 2.16 3.53 -46.64
C LEU A 31 1.78 4.96 -46.94
N THR A 32 2.04 5.45 -48.15
CA THR A 32 1.73 6.82 -48.60
C THR A 32 0.61 6.90 -49.62
N GLY A 33 0.03 5.77 -49.98
CA GLY A 33 -1.09 5.71 -50.93
C GLY A 33 -1.83 4.38 -50.91
N PRO A 34 -2.93 4.24 -51.65
CA PRO A 34 -3.68 3.00 -51.77
C PRO A 34 -2.81 1.88 -52.40
N LYS A 35 -2.98 0.65 -51.92
CA LYS A 35 -2.31 -0.53 -52.49
C LYS A 35 -2.83 -0.83 -53.89
N GLY A 36 -1.96 -0.77 -54.90
CA GLY A 36 -2.23 -1.24 -56.25
C GLY A 36 -2.18 -2.75 -56.39
N GLN A 37 -2.46 -3.29 -57.55
CA GLN A 37 -2.46 -4.72 -57.81
C GLN A 37 -1.04 -5.30 -57.79
N TYR A 38 0.00 -4.51 -58.14
CA TYR A 38 1.39 -4.91 -58.23
C TYR A 38 2.37 -4.00 -57.47
N ASP A 39 1.93 -2.86 -56.99
CA ASP A 39 2.75 -1.87 -56.29
C ASP A 39 2.06 -1.27 -55.09
N CYS A 40 2.87 -0.72 -54.20
CA CYS A 40 2.39 -0.07 -52.98
C CYS A 40 3.38 1.07 -52.66
N PRO A 41 2.93 2.33 -52.79
CA PRO A 41 3.78 3.47 -52.47
C PRO A 41 4.11 3.51 -50.98
N VAL A 42 5.41 3.48 -50.69
CA VAL A 42 5.92 3.43 -49.31
C VAL A 42 6.97 4.52 -49.12
N THR A 43 6.89 5.25 -48.04
CA THR A 43 7.96 6.13 -47.56
C THR A 43 8.79 5.37 -46.51
N LEU A 44 10.11 5.32 -46.71
CA LEU A 44 11.06 4.71 -45.78
C LEU A 44 11.71 5.80 -44.92
N SER A 45 11.61 5.69 -43.63
CA SER A 45 12.26 6.55 -42.63
C SER A 45 13.44 5.83 -42.02
N PHE A 46 14.62 6.44 -42.06
CA PHE A 46 15.85 5.92 -41.50
C PHE A 46 16.18 6.61 -40.19
N TYR A 47 16.30 5.85 -39.10
CA TYR A 47 16.73 6.34 -37.79
C TYR A 47 18.13 5.85 -37.49
N GLY A 48 19.08 6.76 -37.26
CA GLY A 48 20.47 6.46 -36.98
C GLY A 48 20.86 6.84 -35.54
N PRO A 49 22.13 6.58 -35.14
CA PRO A 49 22.62 6.86 -33.80
C PRO A 49 22.61 8.36 -33.49
N SER A 50 22.51 8.66 -32.19
CA SER A 50 22.56 10.05 -31.70
C SER A 50 23.96 10.65 -31.71
N ASN A 51 25.02 9.82 -31.77
CA ASN A 51 26.42 10.25 -31.84
C ASN A 51 26.70 11.00 -33.16
N PRO A 52 27.13 12.27 -33.14
CA PRO A 52 27.30 13.09 -34.34
C PRO A 52 28.35 12.56 -35.34
N LEU A 53 29.40 11.89 -34.88
CA LEU A 53 30.45 11.33 -35.73
C LEU A 53 29.95 10.08 -36.50
N GLU A 54 29.33 9.17 -35.80
CA GLU A 54 28.75 7.94 -36.39
C GLU A 54 27.59 8.30 -37.33
N ARG A 55 26.73 9.22 -36.94
CA ARG A 55 25.64 9.74 -37.76
C ARG A 55 26.17 10.33 -39.08
N THR A 56 27.22 11.14 -39.04
CA THR A 56 27.82 11.74 -40.22
C THR A 56 28.37 10.66 -41.15
N ARG A 57 28.99 9.60 -40.61
CA ARG A 57 29.46 8.46 -41.38
C ARG A 57 28.33 7.75 -42.12
N ILE A 58 27.22 7.46 -41.41
CA ILE A 58 26.08 6.74 -41.97
C ILE A 58 25.33 7.62 -42.98
N GLU A 59 25.11 8.91 -42.70
CA GLU A 59 24.49 9.83 -43.66
C GLU A 59 25.29 9.94 -44.98
N LYS A 60 26.63 9.91 -44.89
CA LYS A 60 27.51 9.90 -46.09
C LYS A 60 27.35 8.59 -46.86
N GLY A 61 27.24 7.46 -46.18
CA GLY A 61 27.00 6.14 -46.80
C GLY A 61 25.64 6.08 -47.51
N LEU A 62 24.55 6.41 -46.81
CA LEU A 62 23.19 6.41 -47.36
C LEU A 62 23.03 7.35 -48.58
N LYS A 63 23.77 8.47 -48.60
CA LYS A 63 23.85 9.38 -49.77
C LYS A 63 24.64 8.76 -50.92
N GLY A 64 25.74 8.07 -50.62
CA GLY A 64 26.55 7.34 -51.63
C GLY A 64 25.76 6.26 -52.34
N ASP A 65 24.94 5.52 -51.57
CA ASP A 65 24.05 4.46 -52.08
C ASP A 65 22.78 4.97 -52.74
N LYS A 66 22.61 6.29 -52.80
CA LYS A 66 21.43 6.99 -53.38
C LYS A 66 20.10 6.62 -52.67
N LEU A 67 20.17 6.24 -51.43
CA LEU A 67 19.00 5.93 -50.59
C LEU A 67 18.32 7.18 -50.07
N VAL A 68 19.09 8.25 -49.82
CA VAL A 68 18.59 9.54 -49.33
C VAL A 68 19.13 10.69 -50.16
N LYS A 69 18.31 11.66 -50.52
CA LYS A 69 18.73 12.87 -51.24
C LYS A 69 19.32 13.93 -50.30
N ALA A 70 20.31 14.66 -50.78
CA ALA A 70 20.93 15.73 -50.01
C ALA A 70 19.93 16.80 -49.52
N SER A 71 18.89 17.11 -50.33
CA SER A 71 17.81 18.03 -49.98
C SER A 71 16.95 17.53 -48.81
N GLN A 72 16.74 16.21 -48.73
CA GLN A 72 16.00 15.57 -47.64
C GLN A 72 16.79 15.62 -46.34
N LEU A 73 18.09 15.30 -46.38
CA LEU A 73 18.97 15.39 -45.21
C LEU A 73 19.05 16.83 -44.67
N ASN A 74 19.13 17.84 -45.54
CA ASN A 74 19.18 19.24 -45.13
C ASN A 74 17.84 19.70 -44.52
N LYS A 75 16.70 19.22 -45.06
CA LYS A 75 15.37 19.50 -44.51
C LYS A 75 15.21 18.90 -43.11
N THR A 76 15.57 17.62 -42.97
CA THR A 76 15.49 16.90 -41.69
C THR A 76 16.45 17.49 -40.64
N ARG A 77 17.66 17.96 -41.06
CA ARG A 77 18.57 18.67 -40.17
C ARG A 77 17.96 19.99 -39.67
N LYS A 78 17.40 20.80 -40.56
CA LYS A 78 16.72 22.06 -40.19
C LYS A 78 15.52 21.81 -39.28
N GLU A 79 14.71 20.78 -39.54
CA GLU A 79 13.60 20.38 -38.70
C GLU A 79 14.05 19.86 -37.32
N SER A 80 15.14 19.06 -37.29
CA SER A 80 15.71 18.57 -36.03
C SER A 80 16.46 19.66 -35.26
N GLU A 81 17.07 20.64 -35.95
CA GLU A 81 17.67 21.81 -35.31
C GLU A 81 16.59 22.76 -34.77
N ALA A 82 15.49 22.95 -35.50
CA ALA A 82 14.34 23.71 -35.04
C ALA A 82 13.64 23.01 -33.84
N GLN A 83 13.48 21.70 -33.89
CA GLN A 83 12.98 20.92 -32.76
C GLN A 83 13.95 20.91 -31.58
N ARG A 84 15.28 20.84 -31.82
CA ARG A 84 16.30 20.97 -30.76
C ARG A 84 16.36 22.38 -30.20
N ALA A 85 16.15 23.43 -31.00
CA ALA A 85 16.02 24.79 -30.50
C ALA A 85 14.77 24.95 -29.64
N ILE A 86 13.65 24.30 -30.01
CA ILE A 86 12.43 24.26 -29.20
C ILE A 86 12.60 23.37 -27.96
N MET A 87 13.35 22.26 -28.07
CA MET A 87 13.68 21.39 -26.93
C MET A 87 14.88 21.92 -26.10
N GLY A 88 15.83 22.60 -26.71
CA GLY A 88 16.94 23.27 -26.02
C GLY A 88 16.49 24.41 -25.12
N LEU A 89 15.29 24.97 -25.40
CA LEU A 89 14.58 25.85 -24.49
C LEU A 89 13.88 25.09 -23.33
N LYS A 90 13.88 23.73 -23.37
CA LYS A 90 13.23 22.87 -22.36
C LYS A 90 14.15 21.87 -21.67
N ALA A 91 15.39 21.68 -22.13
CA ALA A 91 16.35 20.74 -21.56
C ALA A 91 17.63 21.47 -21.15
N GLY A 92 17.78 21.73 -19.86
CA GLY A 92 19.00 22.26 -19.25
C GLY A 92 20.20 21.35 -19.53
N ARG A 93 21.24 21.94 -20.09
CA ARG A 93 22.53 21.32 -20.34
C ARG A 93 23.30 21.15 -19.05
N THR A 94 23.54 19.92 -18.62
CA THR A 94 24.62 19.62 -17.69
C THR A 94 25.85 19.21 -18.49
N THR A 95 26.79 20.11 -18.69
CA THR A 95 28.18 19.79 -19.05
C THR A 95 29.08 20.38 -17.98
N TYR A 96 29.79 19.53 -17.26
CA TYR A 96 30.92 19.92 -16.46
C TYR A 96 32.05 20.41 -17.37
N GLY A 97 32.46 21.68 -17.20
CA GLY A 97 33.59 22.29 -17.83
C GLY A 97 33.72 23.75 -17.41
N MET A 98 34.83 24.07 -16.77
CA MET A 98 35.21 25.37 -16.19
C MET A 98 34.92 26.59 -17.08
N GLY A 99 34.28 27.59 -16.48
CA GLY A 99 34.58 29.02 -16.64
C GLY A 99 33.97 29.72 -17.84
N SER A 100 32.79 30.34 -17.65
CA SER A 100 32.47 31.75 -17.98
C SER A 100 31.00 32.02 -17.65
N ALA A 101 30.73 33.13 -16.97
CA ALA A 101 29.38 33.56 -16.58
C ALA A 101 28.51 33.81 -17.81
N GLY A 102 27.47 32.94 -18.01
CA GLY A 102 26.34 33.17 -18.90
C GLY A 102 25.09 33.37 -18.02
N PRO A 103 23.98 33.94 -18.54
CA PRO A 103 22.82 34.28 -17.75
C PRO A 103 22.24 33.03 -17.10
N GLU A 104 22.05 33.11 -15.79
CA GLU A 104 21.40 32.08 -14.97
C GLU A 104 19.99 31.81 -15.53
N GLU A 105 19.68 30.53 -15.87
CA GLU A 105 18.32 30.12 -16.14
C GLU A 105 17.48 30.35 -14.86
N PRO A 106 16.27 30.85 -14.95
CA PRO A 106 15.45 31.11 -13.77
C PRO A 106 15.19 29.80 -13.03
N GLU A 107 15.72 29.71 -11.79
CA GLU A 107 15.39 28.63 -10.86
C GLU A 107 13.85 28.54 -10.74
N ILE A 108 13.28 27.38 -11.07
CA ILE A 108 11.85 27.14 -10.91
C ILE A 108 11.53 27.29 -9.43
N SER A 109 10.81 28.33 -9.06
CA SER A 109 10.48 28.58 -7.67
C SER A 109 9.40 27.61 -7.20
N LEU A 110 9.41 27.26 -5.90
CA LEU A 110 8.36 26.43 -5.32
C LEU A 110 6.97 27.06 -5.51
N GLU A 111 6.88 28.39 -5.57
CA GLU A 111 5.62 29.11 -5.82
C GLU A 111 5.07 28.84 -7.23
N ASP A 112 5.94 28.70 -8.23
CA ASP A 112 5.51 28.41 -9.61
C ASP A 112 5.04 26.95 -9.75
N ILE A 113 5.66 26.03 -9.02
CA ILE A 113 5.21 24.64 -8.92
C ILE A 113 3.86 24.58 -8.20
N LEU A 114 3.67 25.34 -7.12
CA LEU A 114 2.42 25.42 -6.36
C LEU A 114 1.27 25.98 -7.21
N LYS A 115 1.52 27.01 -8.05
CA LYS A 115 0.51 27.57 -8.97
C LYS A 115 0.06 26.57 -10.03
N LYS A 116 0.94 25.67 -10.48
CA LYS A 116 0.63 24.62 -11.46
C LYS A 116 -0.01 23.38 -10.81
N SER A 117 -0.02 23.30 -9.49
CA SER A 117 -0.55 22.15 -8.75
C SER A 117 -1.92 22.46 -8.18
N GLN A 118 -2.80 21.47 -8.18
CA GLN A 118 -4.13 21.60 -7.60
C GLN A 118 -4.03 21.38 -6.08
N SER A 119 -4.36 22.40 -5.28
CA SER A 119 -4.60 22.21 -3.86
C SER A 119 -5.82 21.30 -3.68
N VAL A 120 -5.63 20.17 -3.06
CA VAL A 120 -6.70 19.19 -2.83
C VAL A 120 -6.85 19.06 -1.33
N GLU A 121 -7.98 19.49 -0.83
CA GLU A 121 -8.44 19.03 0.46
C GLU A 121 -9.05 17.64 0.24
N PHE A 122 -8.30 16.60 0.50
CA PHE A 122 -8.87 15.27 0.70
C PHE A 122 -9.60 15.30 2.06
N ARG A 123 -10.67 16.10 2.13
CA ARG A 123 -11.58 16.01 3.24
C ARG A 123 -12.14 14.60 3.18
N ASP A 124 -11.93 13.84 4.22
CA ASP A 124 -12.86 12.76 4.57
C ASP A 124 -14.24 13.30 4.31
N GLY A 125 -15.05 12.64 3.46
CA GLY A 125 -16.40 13.02 3.07
C GLY A 125 -17.19 13.54 4.28
N THR A 126 -17.17 14.85 4.44
CA THR A 126 -17.14 15.51 5.73
C THR A 126 -18.49 15.69 6.41
N ASP A 127 -19.59 15.42 5.76
CA ASP A 127 -20.85 15.79 6.43
C ASP A 127 -21.59 14.63 7.08
N ALA A 128 -21.33 13.41 6.71
CA ALA A 128 -22.11 12.33 7.28
C ALA A 128 -21.37 11.48 8.32
N LEU A 129 -20.00 11.48 8.31
CA LEU A 129 -19.25 10.95 9.46
C LEU A 129 -19.45 11.79 10.72
N LYS A 130 -19.88 13.04 10.57
CA LYS A 130 -20.25 13.91 11.70
C LYS A 130 -21.43 13.37 12.51
N THR A 131 -22.28 12.53 11.91
CA THR A 131 -23.53 12.11 12.55
C THR A 131 -23.45 10.79 13.33
N PHE A 132 -22.47 9.92 13.08
CA PHE A 132 -22.62 8.52 13.49
C PHE A 132 -21.61 7.92 14.49
N ALA A 133 -20.33 7.99 14.24
CA ALA A 133 -19.34 7.50 15.21
C ALA A 133 -18.56 8.65 15.85
N THR A 134 -18.86 9.86 15.43
CA THR A 134 -18.13 11.07 15.74
C THR A 134 -19.08 12.24 15.93
N ASN A 135 -20.16 12.04 16.68
CA ASN A 135 -20.91 13.18 17.19
C ASN A 135 -19.97 13.95 18.12
N GLU A 136 -19.38 15.03 17.60
CA GLU A 136 -18.41 15.85 18.33
C GLU A 136 -19.00 16.36 19.65
N GLU A 137 -20.29 16.67 19.69
CA GLU A 137 -21.00 17.06 20.87
C GLU A 137 -21.06 15.93 21.91
N TYR A 138 -21.34 14.70 21.49
CA TYR A 138 -21.31 13.53 22.38
C TYR A 138 -19.90 13.27 22.90
N LEU A 139 -18.89 13.28 22.03
CA LEU A 139 -17.49 13.02 22.39
C LEU A 139 -16.93 14.09 23.32
N CYS A 140 -17.30 15.35 23.10
CA CYS A 140 -16.91 16.49 23.97
C CYS A 140 -17.43 16.32 25.39
N ASN A 141 -18.65 15.81 25.55
CA ASN A 141 -19.35 15.65 26.85
C ASN A 141 -19.10 14.27 27.49
N MET A 142 -18.22 13.44 26.96
CA MET A 142 -17.91 12.14 27.58
C MET A 142 -17.29 12.31 28.96
N PRO A 143 -17.59 11.38 29.90
CA PRO A 143 -16.95 11.36 31.19
C PRO A 143 -15.43 11.26 31.10
N SER A 144 -14.71 11.96 31.94
CA SER A 144 -13.26 11.86 32.07
C SER A 144 -12.88 11.26 33.42
N CYS A 145 -11.72 10.65 33.51
CA CYS A 145 -11.13 10.19 34.75
C CYS A 145 -9.98 11.11 35.20
N ASP A 146 -9.50 10.89 36.42
CA ASP A 146 -8.35 11.60 36.94
C ASP A 146 -7.05 11.16 36.25
N GLN A 147 -6.04 12.03 36.30
CA GLN A 147 -4.70 11.76 35.79
C GLN A 147 -4.06 10.58 36.54
N PRO A 148 -3.65 9.49 35.85
CA PRO A 148 -2.98 8.39 36.49
C PRO A 148 -1.67 8.79 37.18
N ALA A 149 -1.55 8.52 38.49
CA ALA A 149 -0.38 8.90 39.28
C ALA A 149 0.92 8.24 38.81
N ALA A 150 0.83 7.05 38.18
CA ALA A 150 1.94 6.28 37.68
C ALA A 150 2.60 6.87 36.39
N LEU A 151 1.94 7.80 35.68
CA LEU A 151 2.48 8.40 34.46
C LEU A 151 3.36 9.62 34.76
N LYS A 152 4.48 9.74 34.01
CA LYS A 152 5.28 10.97 33.89
C LYS A 152 4.59 12.00 33.01
N ALA A 153 3.99 11.53 31.92
CA ALA A 153 3.33 12.37 30.93
C ALA A 153 1.93 12.79 31.43
N THR A 154 1.58 14.06 31.22
CA THR A 154 0.22 14.54 31.43
C THR A 154 -0.66 14.15 30.26
N LEU A 155 -1.76 13.46 30.54
CA LEU A 155 -2.76 13.12 29.53
C LEU A 155 -3.57 14.35 29.14
N LEU A 156 -3.87 14.46 27.85
CA LEU A 156 -4.77 15.50 27.35
C LEU A 156 -6.23 15.18 27.72
N PRO A 157 -7.12 16.18 27.78
CA PRO A 157 -8.51 15.97 28.22
C PRO A 157 -9.22 14.84 27.50
N TYR A 158 -9.09 14.78 26.16
CA TYR A 158 -9.68 13.70 25.38
C TYR A 158 -9.05 12.32 25.68
N GLN A 159 -7.78 12.25 26.10
CA GLN A 159 -7.14 10.98 26.49
C GLN A 159 -7.67 10.50 27.85
N LEU A 160 -7.95 11.41 28.78
CA LEU A 160 -8.63 11.10 30.05
C LEU A 160 -10.06 10.57 29.81
N GLN A 161 -10.80 11.18 28.88
CA GLN A 161 -12.10 10.66 28.43
C GLN A 161 -11.95 9.24 27.81
N GLY A 162 -10.93 9.04 26.99
CA GLY A 162 -10.65 7.73 26.39
C GLY A 162 -10.34 6.66 27.44
N LEU A 163 -9.57 7.00 28.47
CA LEU A 163 -9.28 6.11 29.59
C LEU A 163 -10.54 5.77 30.39
N ALA A 164 -11.38 6.76 30.70
CA ALA A 164 -12.66 6.54 31.37
C ALA A 164 -13.57 5.61 30.55
N TRP A 165 -13.67 5.84 29.24
CA TRP A 165 -14.43 4.98 28.33
C TRP A 165 -13.89 3.55 28.33
N MET A 166 -12.58 3.36 28.20
CA MET A 166 -11.97 2.03 28.23
C MET A 166 -12.22 1.30 29.54
N THR A 167 -12.11 2.00 30.66
CA THR A 167 -12.39 1.43 31.99
C THR A 167 -13.85 0.98 32.11
N SER A 168 -14.80 1.77 31.60
CA SER A 168 -16.22 1.40 31.58
C SER A 168 -16.49 0.18 30.70
N LYS A 169 -15.78 0.05 29.56
CA LYS A 169 -15.94 -1.10 28.64
C LYS A 169 -15.28 -2.39 29.17
N GLU A 170 -14.35 -2.31 30.11
CA GLU A 170 -13.84 -3.52 30.80
C GLU A 170 -14.83 -4.08 31.82
N ASN A 171 -15.78 -3.26 32.29
CA ASN A 171 -16.81 -3.65 33.26
C ASN A 171 -18.22 -3.30 32.72
N PRO A 172 -18.67 -3.95 31.62
CA PRO A 172 -19.95 -3.62 31.03
C PRO A 172 -21.11 -4.03 31.96
N ALA A 173 -22.07 -3.12 32.15
CA ALA A 173 -23.30 -3.42 32.88
C ALA A 173 -24.37 -3.98 31.94
N LEU A 174 -25.19 -4.93 32.40
CA LEU A 174 -26.32 -5.45 31.64
C LEU A 174 -27.35 -4.34 31.34
N PRO A 175 -28.02 -4.38 30.19
CA PRO A 175 -29.14 -3.49 29.93
C PRO A 175 -30.26 -3.73 30.94
N THR A 176 -30.87 -2.65 31.42
CA THR A 176 -31.96 -2.72 32.38
C THR A 176 -33.22 -2.12 31.79
N LYS A 177 -34.37 -2.66 32.18
CA LYS A 177 -35.69 -2.16 31.77
C LYS A 177 -35.91 -0.71 32.17
N GLU A 178 -35.47 -0.32 33.36
CA GLU A 178 -35.65 1.00 33.91
C GLU A 178 -34.95 2.10 33.11
N LEU A 179 -33.77 1.81 32.58
CA LEU A 179 -33.01 2.72 31.75
C LEU A 179 -33.42 2.65 30.28
N GLY A 180 -34.10 1.58 29.82
CA GLY A 180 -34.44 1.37 28.41
C GLY A 180 -33.21 1.35 27.49
N ASN A 181 -32.01 1.19 28.05
CA ASN A 181 -30.73 1.32 27.36
C ASN A 181 -30.43 0.08 26.52
N GLN A 182 -29.63 0.29 25.48
CA GLN A 182 -29.05 -0.77 24.68
C GLN A 182 -27.57 -0.92 25.06
N VAL A 183 -27.14 -2.17 25.31
CA VAL A 183 -25.76 -2.51 25.60
C VAL A 183 -25.34 -3.67 24.69
N GLN A 184 -24.32 -3.48 23.88
CA GLN A 184 -23.77 -4.50 22.98
C GLN A 184 -24.84 -5.20 22.11
N LEU A 185 -25.77 -4.39 21.56
CA LEU A 185 -26.95 -4.80 20.79
C LEU A 185 -28.02 -5.54 21.60
N TRP A 186 -27.91 -5.63 22.91
CA TRP A 186 -28.94 -6.22 23.77
C TRP A 186 -29.80 -5.15 24.44
N LYS A 187 -31.09 -5.44 24.55
CA LYS A 187 -32.07 -4.68 25.35
C LYS A 187 -32.82 -5.61 26.25
N GLN A 188 -33.32 -5.13 27.37
CA GLN A 188 -34.22 -5.87 28.23
C GLN A 188 -35.68 -5.46 27.95
N ASP A 189 -36.56 -6.44 27.74
CA ASP A 189 -37.98 -6.21 27.51
C ASP A 189 -38.77 -6.02 28.85
N ASN A 190 -40.04 -5.75 28.71
CA ASN A 190 -40.92 -5.54 29.88
C ASN A 190 -41.13 -6.81 30.71
N ARG A 191 -40.80 -7.99 30.18
CA ARG A 191 -40.93 -9.30 30.85
C ARG A 191 -39.62 -9.74 31.49
N GLY A 192 -38.54 -8.94 31.37
CA GLY A 192 -37.23 -9.27 31.87
C GLY A 192 -36.40 -10.14 30.91
N HIS A 193 -36.89 -10.42 29.70
CA HIS A 193 -36.10 -11.13 28.70
C HIS A 193 -35.11 -10.20 28.00
N TYR A 194 -34.00 -10.75 27.54
CA TYR A 194 -32.99 -10.04 26.77
C TYR A 194 -33.22 -10.27 25.28
N TRP A 195 -33.37 -9.20 24.54
CA TRP A 195 -33.56 -9.18 23.09
C TRP A 195 -32.37 -8.57 22.39
N ASN A 196 -31.80 -9.31 21.41
CA ASN A 196 -30.71 -8.80 20.56
C ASN A 196 -31.30 -8.08 19.34
N VAL A 197 -31.04 -6.79 19.22
CA VAL A 197 -31.61 -5.89 18.21
C VAL A 197 -31.13 -6.24 16.78
N ALA A 198 -29.95 -6.87 16.63
CA ALA A 198 -29.40 -7.20 15.33
C ALA A 198 -29.97 -8.51 14.73
N THR A 199 -30.31 -9.46 15.59
CA THR A 199 -30.65 -10.81 15.16
C THR A 199 -32.09 -11.19 15.48
N ASP A 200 -32.79 -10.33 16.23
CA ASP A 200 -34.11 -10.61 16.82
C ASP A 200 -34.11 -11.84 17.76
N PHE A 201 -32.93 -12.24 18.23
CA PHE A 201 -32.78 -13.34 19.17
C PHE A 201 -33.22 -12.92 20.58
N VAL A 202 -34.08 -13.72 21.21
CA VAL A 202 -34.58 -13.49 22.59
C VAL A 202 -34.02 -14.58 23.51
N SER A 203 -33.47 -14.16 24.65
CA SER A 203 -32.98 -15.03 25.72
C SER A 203 -33.67 -14.71 27.04
N THR A 204 -34.02 -15.73 27.79
CA THR A 204 -34.55 -15.62 29.15
C THR A 204 -33.41 -15.48 30.18
N THR A 205 -32.20 -15.89 29.81
CA THR A 205 -30.99 -15.76 30.62
C THR A 205 -30.19 -14.53 30.22
N ALA A 206 -29.49 -13.92 31.18
CA ALA A 206 -28.63 -12.77 30.91
C ALA A 206 -27.56 -13.10 29.87
N PRO A 207 -27.39 -12.28 28.82
CA PRO A 207 -26.36 -12.50 27.83
C PRO A 207 -24.96 -12.29 28.43
N GLN A 208 -24.00 -13.07 27.95
CA GLN A 208 -22.61 -12.80 28.28
C GLN A 208 -22.14 -11.60 27.47
N LEU A 209 -21.88 -10.49 28.15
CA LEU A 209 -21.32 -9.30 27.55
C LEU A 209 -19.79 -9.47 27.36
N PHE A 210 -19.27 -8.95 26.25
CA PHE A 210 -17.83 -8.93 26.05
C PHE A 210 -17.22 -7.74 26.82
N SER A 211 -15.95 -7.87 27.22
CA SER A 211 -15.16 -6.85 27.87
C SER A 211 -14.09 -6.30 26.91
N GLY A 212 -14.04 -4.98 26.71
CA GLY A 212 -13.10 -4.31 25.82
C GLY A 212 -13.76 -3.53 24.69
N GLY A 213 -13.06 -3.36 23.57
CA GLY A 213 -13.55 -2.57 22.45
C GLY A 213 -12.49 -2.23 21.40
N ILE A 214 -12.81 -1.27 20.53
CA ILE A 214 -11.95 -0.77 19.47
C ILE A 214 -11.60 0.68 19.75
N LEU A 215 -10.32 0.95 20.03
CA LEU A 215 -9.82 2.34 20.08
C LEU A 215 -9.34 2.73 18.69
N ALA A 216 -10.20 3.45 17.96
CA ALA A 216 -10.04 3.80 16.56
C ALA A 216 -9.65 5.27 16.33
N ASP A 217 -9.10 5.93 17.33
CA ASP A 217 -8.58 7.30 17.25
C ASP A 217 -7.62 7.44 16.06
N ASP A 218 -7.61 8.61 15.42
CA ASP A 218 -6.65 8.91 14.36
C ASP A 218 -5.21 8.63 14.80
N MET A 219 -4.34 8.36 13.85
CA MET A 219 -2.93 8.13 14.15
C MET A 219 -2.30 9.37 14.79
N GLY A 220 -1.47 9.16 15.81
CA GLY A 220 -0.83 10.27 16.55
C GLY A 220 -1.64 10.82 17.72
N LEU A 221 -2.89 10.40 17.96
CA LEU A 221 -3.69 10.79 19.13
C LEU A 221 -3.31 10.06 20.43
N GLY A 222 -2.25 9.25 20.44
CA GLY A 222 -1.72 8.62 21.65
C GLY A 222 -2.46 7.36 22.09
N LYS A 223 -2.96 6.54 21.17
CA LYS A 223 -3.58 5.23 21.48
C LYS A 223 -2.72 4.37 22.40
N THR A 224 -1.41 4.29 22.12
CA THR A 224 -0.44 3.56 22.95
C THR A 224 -0.42 4.08 24.38
N LEU A 225 -0.37 5.40 24.59
CA LEU A 225 -0.34 6.02 25.91
C LEU A 225 -1.65 5.79 26.68
N GLN A 226 -2.79 5.82 25.99
CA GLN A 226 -4.09 5.51 26.59
C GLN A 226 -4.18 4.06 27.09
N ILE A 227 -3.69 3.10 26.29
CA ILE A 227 -3.61 1.68 26.72
C ILE A 227 -2.62 1.49 27.88
N LEU A 228 -1.48 2.17 27.84
CA LEU A 228 -0.56 2.16 28.99
C LEU A 228 -1.22 2.65 30.26
N SER A 229 -2.00 3.74 30.15
CA SER A 229 -2.79 4.28 31.26
C SER A 229 -3.79 3.24 31.79
N LEU A 230 -4.49 2.54 30.91
CA LEU A 230 -5.42 1.47 31.26
C LEU A 230 -4.72 0.28 31.95
N ILE A 231 -3.52 -0.09 31.50
CA ILE A 231 -2.72 -1.16 32.11
C ILE A 231 -2.34 -0.78 33.55
N LEU A 232 -1.89 0.47 33.75
CA LEU A 232 -1.42 0.97 35.04
C LEU A 232 -2.55 1.20 36.07
N THR A 233 -3.76 1.53 35.62
CA THR A 233 -4.90 1.82 36.49
C THR A 233 -5.88 0.67 36.64
N GLY A 234 -5.87 -0.27 35.72
CA GLY A 234 -6.89 -1.31 35.61
C GLY A 234 -6.66 -2.55 36.52
N GLY A 235 -5.83 -2.46 37.56
CA GLY A 235 -5.57 -3.54 38.53
C GLY A 235 -4.60 -4.63 38.03
N SER A 236 -4.32 -5.62 38.89
CA SER A 236 -3.34 -6.69 38.63
C SER A 236 -3.73 -7.67 37.53
N GLY A 237 -2.75 -8.26 36.87
CA GLY A 237 -2.87 -9.31 35.85
C GLY A 237 -2.12 -9.01 34.56
N THR A 238 -1.65 -10.05 33.90
CA THR A 238 -0.80 -9.96 32.73
C THR A 238 -1.55 -9.49 31.50
N THR A 239 -1.03 -8.47 30.81
CA THR A 239 -1.53 -7.98 29.52
C THR A 239 -0.67 -8.52 28.39
N LEU A 240 -1.31 -9.17 27.40
CA LEU A 240 -0.69 -9.59 26.15
C LEU A 240 -0.87 -8.51 25.09
N ILE A 241 0.22 -7.99 24.54
CA ILE A 241 0.21 -7.06 23.42
C ILE A 241 0.69 -7.79 22.17
N VAL A 242 -0.16 -7.88 21.15
CA VAL A 242 0.19 -8.44 19.85
C VAL A 242 0.37 -7.29 18.88
N ALA A 243 1.58 -7.10 18.38
CA ALA A 243 1.94 -5.96 17.53
C ALA A 243 2.74 -6.39 16.29
N PRO A 244 2.78 -5.58 15.23
CA PRO A 244 3.76 -5.77 14.16
C PRO A 244 5.19 -5.74 14.71
N VAL A 245 6.09 -6.57 14.13
CA VAL A 245 7.47 -6.74 14.65
C VAL A 245 8.18 -5.41 14.85
N GLY A 246 8.04 -4.48 13.89
CA GLY A 246 8.71 -3.20 13.96
C GLY A 246 8.17 -2.23 15.03
N VAL A 247 7.01 -2.53 15.63
CA VAL A 247 6.40 -1.68 16.67
C VAL A 247 6.68 -2.21 18.08
N MET A 248 7.14 -3.46 18.21
CA MET A 248 7.34 -4.10 19.52
C MET A 248 8.33 -3.34 20.41
N THR A 249 9.48 -2.94 19.85
CA THR A 249 10.48 -2.13 20.56
C THR A 249 9.93 -0.76 20.97
N ASN A 250 9.08 -0.16 20.12
CA ASN A 250 8.44 1.12 20.42
C ASN A 250 7.54 1.00 21.66
N TRP A 251 6.80 -0.07 21.84
CA TRP A 251 6.00 -0.30 23.03
C TRP A 251 6.86 -0.26 24.32
N GLN A 252 8.00 -0.96 24.32
CA GLN A 252 8.92 -0.94 25.45
C GLN A 252 9.47 0.47 25.69
N GLN A 253 9.94 1.16 24.64
CA GLN A 253 10.44 2.54 24.76
C GLN A 253 9.37 3.51 25.29
N GLN A 254 8.10 3.34 24.88
CA GLN A 254 7.01 4.17 25.39
C GLN A 254 6.74 3.91 26.89
N ILE A 255 6.82 2.67 27.35
CA ILE A 255 6.71 2.31 28.77
C ILE A 255 7.83 3.00 29.56
N ASP A 256 9.08 2.84 29.16
CA ASP A 256 10.25 3.41 29.84
C ASP A 256 10.20 4.97 29.86
N ARG A 257 9.70 5.56 28.79
CA ARG A 257 9.60 7.03 28.64
C ARG A 257 8.50 7.63 29.49
N HIS A 258 7.33 6.99 29.56
CA HIS A 258 6.11 7.62 30.09
C HIS A 258 5.71 7.13 31.49
N VAL A 259 6.23 6.00 31.97
CA VAL A 259 5.92 5.47 33.29
C VAL A 259 7.00 5.88 34.30
N LYS A 260 6.57 6.28 35.51
CA LYS A 260 7.49 6.60 36.59
C LYS A 260 8.26 5.36 37.04
N PRO A 261 9.54 5.48 37.46
CA PRO A 261 10.38 4.33 37.82
C PRO A 261 9.76 3.40 38.86
N GLU A 262 9.06 3.98 39.85
CA GLU A 262 8.42 3.23 40.95
C GLU A 262 7.19 2.42 40.53
N TYR A 263 6.64 2.69 39.33
CA TYR A 263 5.48 2.00 38.78
C TYR A 263 5.77 1.23 37.49
N LEU A 264 7.07 1.09 37.14
CA LEU A 264 7.44 0.40 35.90
C LEU A 264 6.97 -1.07 35.93
N PRO A 265 6.12 -1.48 34.98
CA PRO A 265 5.72 -2.87 34.86
C PRO A 265 6.89 -3.75 34.40
N SER A 266 6.90 -5.01 34.81
CA SER A 266 7.79 -6.02 34.26
C SER A 266 7.38 -6.36 32.83
N VAL A 267 8.26 -6.11 31.86
CA VAL A 267 7.98 -6.28 30.42
C VAL A 267 8.80 -7.39 29.81
N LEU A 268 8.14 -8.28 29.10
CA LEU A 268 8.79 -9.32 28.30
C LEU A 268 8.48 -9.13 26.82
N VAL A 269 9.52 -9.00 25.99
CA VAL A 269 9.39 -9.14 24.53
C VAL A 269 9.59 -10.62 24.18
N TYR A 270 8.45 -11.29 23.88
CA TYR A 270 8.39 -12.71 23.53
C TYR A 270 8.37 -12.89 22.00
N HIS A 271 9.57 -12.92 21.40
CA HIS A 271 9.73 -13.01 19.96
C HIS A 271 10.96 -13.87 19.57
N GLY A 272 11.04 -14.31 18.32
CA GLY A 272 12.12 -15.15 17.81
C GLY A 272 12.09 -16.56 18.43
N ASP A 273 13.28 -17.09 18.74
CA ASP A 273 13.46 -18.47 19.23
C ASP A 273 13.33 -18.61 20.74
N LYS A 274 12.90 -17.55 21.43
CA LYS A 274 12.65 -17.63 22.88
C LYS A 274 11.61 -18.71 23.16
N ARG A 275 11.97 -19.67 24.04
CA ARG A 275 11.09 -20.72 24.53
C ARG A 275 10.81 -20.48 26.00
N MET A 276 9.54 -20.37 26.33
CA MET A 276 9.05 -20.20 27.69
C MET A 276 7.76 -21.01 27.86
N THR A 277 7.47 -21.40 29.08
CA THR A 277 6.20 -22.04 29.42
C THR A 277 5.10 -21.00 29.60
N ALA A 278 3.82 -21.40 29.46
CA ALA A 278 2.69 -20.54 29.68
C ALA A 278 2.69 -19.90 31.10
N LYS A 279 3.12 -20.67 32.13
CA LYS A 279 3.20 -20.16 33.49
C LYS A 279 4.31 -19.11 33.68
N GLU A 280 5.45 -19.27 33.04
CA GLU A 280 6.52 -18.27 33.11
C GLU A 280 6.15 -16.94 32.50
N LEU A 281 5.28 -16.94 31.43
CA LEU A 281 4.77 -15.71 30.83
C LEU A 281 3.90 -14.91 31.81
N MET A 282 3.18 -15.58 32.70
CA MET A 282 2.29 -14.92 33.68
C MET A 282 3.04 -14.24 34.82
N ASN A 283 4.37 -14.37 34.92
CA ASN A 283 5.20 -13.65 35.89
C ASN A 283 5.49 -12.20 35.44
N PHE A 284 5.09 -11.82 34.24
CA PHE A 284 5.29 -10.48 33.70
C PHE A 284 3.96 -9.71 33.71
N ASP A 285 4.02 -8.40 33.94
CA ASP A 285 2.86 -7.53 33.85
C ASP A 285 2.44 -7.30 32.39
N VAL A 286 3.43 -7.21 31.49
CA VAL A 286 3.23 -7.01 30.06
C VAL A 286 4.06 -7.98 29.24
N VAL A 287 3.41 -8.73 28.36
CA VAL A 287 4.05 -9.60 27.36
C VAL A 287 3.78 -9.05 25.98
N ILE A 288 4.84 -8.72 25.23
CA ILE A 288 4.75 -8.18 23.87
C ILE A 288 5.16 -9.27 22.88
N THR A 289 4.31 -9.56 21.90
CA THR A 289 4.57 -10.57 20.87
C THR A 289 4.15 -10.08 19.49
N SER A 290 4.54 -10.84 18.45
CA SER A 290 4.16 -10.53 17.08
C SER A 290 3.02 -11.41 16.58
N TYR A 291 2.28 -10.90 15.59
CA TYR A 291 1.25 -11.66 14.87
C TYR A 291 1.80 -12.97 14.28
N GLY A 292 3.01 -12.93 13.73
CA GLY A 292 3.65 -14.12 13.16
C GLY A 292 3.98 -15.19 14.22
N LYS A 293 4.42 -14.81 15.44
CA LYS A 293 4.65 -15.74 16.55
C LYS A 293 3.33 -16.38 16.98
N LEU A 294 2.29 -15.55 17.12
CA LEU A 294 0.96 -16.02 17.49
C LEU A 294 0.36 -17.00 16.46
N ALA A 295 0.50 -16.69 15.15
CA ALA A 295 0.00 -17.55 14.09
C ALA A 295 0.69 -18.94 14.05
N ARG A 296 1.98 -18.99 14.36
CA ARG A 296 2.75 -20.26 14.42
C ARG A 296 2.19 -21.25 15.43
N GLU A 297 1.62 -20.78 16.54
CA GLU A 297 1.02 -21.66 17.56
C GLU A 297 -0.26 -22.36 17.10
N LYS A 298 -0.83 -22.01 15.94
CA LYS A 298 -1.89 -22.77 15.29
C LYS A 298 -1.40 -23.98 14.49
N ASP A 299 -0.10 -24.11 14.29
CA ASP A 299 0.46 -25.29 13.64
C ASP A 299 0.54 -26.45 14.66
N SER A 300 0.10 -27.64 14.26
CA SER A 300 -0.07 -28.82 15.11
C SER A 300 1.24 -29.30 15.81
N ASN A 301 2.38 -28.90 15.27
CA ASN A 301 3.70 -29.33 15.76
C ASN A 301 4.38 -28.27 16.66
N VAL A 302 3.70 -27.17 16.98
CA VAL A 302 4.24 -26.09 17.80
C VAL A 302 3.52 -26.08 19.16
N PRO A 303 4.24 -26.01 20.29
CA PRO A 303 3.62 -25.86 21.60
C PRO A 303 2.73 -24.62 21.68
N GLN A 304 1.51 -24.77 22.14
CA GLN A 304 0.58 -23.66 22.37
C GLN A 304 0.89 -23.02 23.73
N VAL A 305 1.65 -21.96 23.72
CA VAL A 305 2.04 -21.21 24.93
C VAL A 305 1.12 -20.02 25.14
N LEU A 306 1.02 -19.15 24.13
CA LEU A 306 0.13 -17.97 24.14
C LEU A 306 -1.36 -18.35 24.07
N LEU A 307 -1.66 -19.46 23.38
CA LEU A 307 -3.01 -20.00 23.19
C LEU A 307 -3.41 -21.03 24.22
N SER A 308 -2.56 -21.28 25.24
CA SER A 308 -2.81 -22.28 26.27
C SER A 308 -4.08 -21.95 27.05
N GLN A 309 -4.97 -22.93 27.19
CA GLN A 309 -6.18 -22.79 28.00
C GLN A 309 -5.88 -22.83 29.51
N SER A 310 -4.65 -23.18 29.90
CA SER A 310 -4.24 -23.21 31.32
C SER A 310 -3.97 -21.81 31.88
N ILE A 311 -3.91 -20.80 31.05
CA ILE A 311 -3.72 -19.40 31.45
C ILE A 311 -4.87 -18.53 30.93
N GLN A 312 -5.18 -17.48 31.68
CA GLN A 312 -6.11 -16.46 31.26
C GLN A 312 -5.42 -15.10 31.34
N TRP A 313 -5.29 -14.48 30.18
CA TRP A 313 -4.76 -13.12 30.09
C TRP A 313 -5.80 -12.15 30.70
N LYS A 314 -5.35 -11.18 31.47
CA LYS A 314 -6.25 -10.11 31.92
C LYS A 314 -6.72 -9.29 30.75
N ARG A 315 -5.78 -8.91 29.86
CA ARG A 315 -6.07 -8.20 28.62
C ARG A 315 -5.31 -8.78 27.45
N VAL A 316 -5.93 -8.77 26.29
CA VAL A 316 -5.24 -8.90 25.02
C VAL A 316 -5.45 -7.63 24.20
N VAL A 317 -4.36 -7.05 23.71
CA VAL A 317 -4.34 -5.83 22.91
C VAL A 317 -3.77 -6.15 21.55
N LEU A 318 -4.55 -5.94 20.50
CA LEU A 318 -4.09 -6.04 19.10
C LEU A 318 -3.72 -4.66 18.60
N ASP A 319 -2.44 -4.37 18.48
CA ASP A 319 -1.96 -3.14 17.85
C ASP A 319 -1.94 -3.29 16.33
N GLU A 320 -2.39 -2.25 15.62
CA GLU A 320 -2.73 -2.31 14.19
C GLU A 320 -3.65 -3.49 13.88
N GLY A 321 -4.75 -3.57 14.64
CA GLY A 321 -5.67 -4.72 14.65
C GLY A 321 -6.35 -5.01 13.32
N HIS A 322 -6.29 -4.09 12.34
CA HIS A 322 -6.69 -4.36 10.97
C HIS A 322 -5.89 -5.51 10.31
N THR A 323 -4.79 -5.94 10.92
CA THR A 323 -4.03 -7.13 10.52
C THR A 323 -4.91 -8.39 10.50
N ILE A 324 -5.90 -8.49 11.38
CA ILE A 324 -6.82 -9.63 11.42
C ILE A 324 -8.12 -9.44 10.59
N ARG A 325 -8.19 -8.45 9.68
CA ARG A 325 -9.37 -8.12 8.87
C ARG A 325 -10.01 -9.31 8.13
N ASN A 326 -9.20 -10.29 7.75
CA ASN A 326 -9.69 -11.51 7.12
C ASN A 326 -9.82 -12.63 8.17
N ALA A 327 -11.05 -12.95 8.57
CA ALA A 327 -11.36 -13.94 9.60
C ALA A 327 -10.89 -15.38 9.29
N ARG A 328 -10.47 -15.67 8.05
CA ARG A 328 -10.01 -16.99 7.61
C ARG A 328 -8.50 -17.19 7.76
N THR A 329 -7.74 -16.13 8.00
CA THR A 329 -6.29 -16.21 8.14
C THR A 329 -5.90 -16.94 9.44
N LYS A 330 -4.74 -17.60 9.44
CA LYS A 330 -4.20 -18.24 10.64
C LYS A 330 -4.02 -17.25 11.78
N VAL A 331 -3.60 -16.03 11.45
CA VAL A 331 -3.42 -14.93 12.40
C VAL A 331 -4.75 -14.58 13.08
N ALA A 332 -5.83 -14.37 12.31
CA ALA A 332 -7.14 -14.06 12.86
C ALA A 332 -7.71 -15.18 13.71
N LEU A 333 -7.57 -16.43 13.24
CA LEU A 333 -7.99 -17.61 14.01
C LEU A 333 -7.20 -17.77 15.31
N ALA A 334 -5.91 -17.48 15.30
CA ALA A 334 -5.08 -17.51 16.50
C ALA A 334 -5.48 -16.39 17.46
N ALA A 335 -5.66 -15.16 16.99
CA ALA A 335 -6.08 -14.04 17.82
C ALA A 335 -7.44 -14.30 18.50
N CYS A 336 -8.42 -14.83 17.78
CA CYS A 336 -9.72 -15.19 18.33
C CYS A 336 -9.65 -16.34 19.38
N ALA A 337 -8.62 -17.18 19.32
CA ALA A 337 -8.45 -18.32 20.24
C ALA A 337 -7.72 -17.98 21.55
N ILE A 338 -7.21 -16.76 21.71
CA ILE A 338 -6.57 -16.31 22.94
C ILE A 338 -7.60 -16.32 24.09
N ASN A 339 -7.27 -16.93 25.22
CA ASN A 339 -8.11 -16.89 26.41
C ASN A 339 -7.81 -15.63 27.22
N ALA A 340 -8.69 -14.62 27.15
CA ALA A 340 -8.52 -13.32 27.81
C ALA A 340 -9.83 -12.79 28.41
N GLN A 341 -9.74 -12.05 29.52
CA GLN A 341 -10.88 -11.37 30.13
C GLN A 341 -11.33 -10.20 29.29
N SER A 342 -10.41 -9.29 28.94
CA SER A 342 -10.69 -8.09 28.13
C SER A 342 -9.94 -8.13 26.81
N ARG A 343 -10.57 -7.61 25.73
CA ARG A 343 -10.06 -7.65 24.37
C ARG A 343 -10.06 -6.27 23.74
N TRP A 344 -8.90 -5.79 23.34
CA TRP A 344 -8.73 -4.45 22.78
C TRP A 344 -8.16 -4.50 21.38
N VAL A 345 -8.70 -3.68 20.51
CA VAL A 345 -8.19 -3.47 19.15
C VAL A 345 -7.76 -2.01 19.01
N LEU A 346 -6.52 -1.78 18.63
CA LEU A 346 -5.99 -0.45 18.31
C LEU A 346 -5.84 -0.37 16.80
N THR A 347 -6.50 0.57 16.17
CA THR A 347 -6.36 0.80 14.72
C THR A 347 -6.89 2.18 14.36
N GLY A 348 -6.19 2.92 13.51
CA GLY A 348 -6.74 4.17 12.94
C GLY A 348 -7.85 3.92 11.92
N THR A 349 -7.95 2.69 11.40
CA THR A 349 -8.83 2.32 10.29
C THR A 349 -9.49 0.94 10.56
N PRO A 350 -10.60 0.91 11.32
CA PRO A 350 -11.30 -0.36 11.63
C PRO A 350 -11.93 -1.02 10.40
N ILE A 351 -12.18 -0.23 9.33
CA ILE A 351 -12.67 -0.67 8.03
C ILE A 351 -11.73 -0.14 6.96
N ILE A 352 -11.10 -1.01 6.18
CA ILE A 352 -10.13 -0.64 5.12
C ILE A 352 -10.74 -0.81 3.73
N ASN A 353 -11.27 -1.99 3.44
CA ASN A 353 -11.76 -2.34 2.11
C ASN A 353 -13.28 -2.49 2.06
N SER A 354 -13.89 -3.01 3.11
CA SER A 354 -15.33 -3.25 3.17
C SER A 354 -15.81 -3.43 4.60
N VAL A 355 -17.11 -3.29 4.83
CA VAL A 355 -17.75 -3.55 6.12
C VAL A 355 -17.49 -4.98 6.62
N ARG A 356 -17.14 -5.92 5.72
CA ARG A 356 -16.75 -7.29 6.09
C ARG A 356 -15.48 -7.35 6.94
N ASP A 357 -14.61 -6.36 6.85
CA ASP A 357 -13.39 -6.28 7.69
C ASP A 357 -13.76 -6.23 9.18
N LEU A 358 -14.91 -5.59 9.50
CA LEU A 358 -15.43 -5.49 10.86
C LEU A 358 -15.87 -6.85 11.44
N GLN A 359 -16.33 -7.79 10.62
CA GLN A 359 -16.78 -9.10 11.07
C GLN A 359 -15.67 -9.87 11.80
N SER A 360 -14.44 -9.76 11.34
CA SER A 360 -13.30 -10.39 12.01
C SER A 360 -13.00 -9.76 13.37
N LEU A 361 -13.16 -8.44 13.49
CA LEU A 361 -12.97 -7.71 14.75
C LEU A 361 -14.11 -8.06 15.75
N ILE A 362 -15.35 -8.15 15.27
CA ILE A 362 -16.51 -8.60 16.08
C ILE A 362 -16.26 -9.99 16.66
N LYS A 363 -15.77 -10.92 15.82
CA LYS A 363 -15.42 -12.27 16.25
C LYS A 363 -14.29 -12.28 17.29
N PHE A 364 -13.27 -11.45 17.10
CA PHE A 364 -12.17 -11.30 18.07
C PHE A 364 -12.66 -10.74 19.40
N LEU A 365 -13.56 -9.77 19.40
CA LEU A 365 -14.13 -9.18 20.62
C LEU A 365 -15.07 -10.16 21.36
N HIS A 366 -15.43 -11.29 20.78
CA HIS A 366 -16.38 -12.25 21.31
C HIS A 366 -17.77 -11.65 21.55
N ILE A 367 -18.22 -10.77 20.64
CA ILE A 367 -19.59 -10.24 20.68
C ILE A 367 -20.55 -11.40 20.47
N THR A 368 -21.60 -11.47 21.30
CA THR A 368 -22.59 -12.53 21.29
C THR A 368 -23.90 -12.09 20.64
N GLY A 369 -24.84 -13.01 20.46
CA GLY A 369 -26.18 -12.73 19.91
C GLY A 369 -26.34 -13.07 18.44
N GLY A 370 -25.36 -13.78 17.84
CA GLY A 370 -25.42 -14.29 16.48
C GLY A 370 -24.70 -13.46 15.44
N ILE A 371 -24.45 -12.16 15.72
CA ILE A 371 -23.79 -11.24 14.76
C ILE A 371 -22.33 -11.62 14.48
N GLU A 372 -21.70 -12.39 15.36
CA GLU A 372 -20.36 -12.95 15.22
C GLU A 372 -20.26 -14.01 14.12
N HIS A 373 -21.38 -14.59 13.70
CA HIS A 373 -21.42 -15.57 12.62
C HIS A 373 -21.37 -14.87 11.25
N PRO A 374 -20.44 -15.26 10.36
CA PRO A 374 -20.26 -14.61 9.06
C PRO A 374 -21.52 -14.60 8.20
N GLU A 375 -22.35 -15.64 8.28
CA GLU A 375 -23.58 -15.79 7.50
C GLU A 375 -24.65 -14.78 7.96
N ILE A 376 -24.81 -14.63 9.27
CA ILE A 376 -25.77 -13.70 9.88
C ILE A 376 -25.31 -12.27 9.62
N PHE A 377 -24.03 -11.95 9.87
CA PHE A 377 -23.45 -10.64 9.59
C PHE A 377 -23.64 -10.25 8.11
N ASN A 378 -23.36 -11.19 7.19
CA ASN A 378 -23.51 -10.95 5.77
C ASN A 378 -24.99 -10.72 5.37
N THR A 379 -25.91 -11.46 5.95
CA THR A 379 -27.34 -11.36 5.63
C THR A 379 -27.97 -10.11 6.26
N ARG A 380 -27.70 -9.86 7.53
CA ARG A 380 -28.33 -8.77 8.30
C ARG A 380 -27.70 -7.41 8.06
N ILE A 381 -26.37 -7.34 7.81
CA ILE A 381 -25.65 -6.09 7.61
C ILE A 381 -25.18 -5.94 6.17
N THR A 382 -24.25 -6.80 5.70
CA THR A 382 -23.54 -6.54 4.44
C THR A 382 -24.46 -6.47 3.22
N ARG A 383 -25.39 -7.44 3.07
CA ARG A 383 -26.31 -7.48 1.93
C ARG A 383 -27.35 -6.38 1.99
N ARG A 384 -27.85 -6.08 3.19
CA ARG A 384 -28.84 -5.02 3.39
C ARG A 384 -28.24 -3.64 3.15
N LEU A 385 -27.04 -3.37 3.64
CA LEU A 385 -26.30 -2.14 3.31
C LEU A 385 -26.08 -2.00 1.79
N ALA A 386 -25.73 -3.09 1.11
CA ALA A 386 -25.56 -3.09 -0.33
C ALA A 386 -26.87 -2.83 -1.10
N SER A 387 -28.04 -3.14 -0.49
CA SER A 387 -29.36 -2.81 -1.05
C SER A 387 -29.89 -1.44 -0.62
N GLY A 388 -29.15 -0.69 0.21
CA GLY A 388 -29.56 0.64 0.71
C GLY A 388 -30.63 0.57 1.80
N ASP A 389 -30.65 -0.48 2.62
CA ASP A 389 -31.60 -0.64 3.73
C ASP A 389 -31.14 0.20 4.93
N ALA A 390 -31.91 1.25 5.24
CA ALA A 390 -31.64 2.17 6.36
C ALA A 390 -31.60 1.47 7.71
N SER A 391 -32.31 0.36 7.90
CA SER A 391 -32.31 -0.39 9.16
C SER A 391 -30.94 -1.03 9.43
N ALA A 392 -30.26 -1.49 8.40
CA ALA A 392 -28.91 -2.05 8.51
C ALA A 392 -27.85 -0.97 8.81
N GLU A 393 -28.06 0.23 8.33
CA GLU A 393 -27.20 1.39 8.66
C GLU A 393 -27.35 1.76 10.13
N ILE A 394 -28.58 1.93 10.61
CA ILE A 394 -28.87 2.22 12.02
C ILE A 394 -28.28 1.14 12.94
N MET A 395 -28.40 -0.13 12.53
CA MET A 395 -27.84 -1.25 13.29
C MET A 395 -26.30 -1.21 13.33
N LEU A 396 -25.65 -0.94 12.20
CA LEU A 396 -24.19 -0.82 12.14
C LEU A 396 -23.70 0.36 13.00
N GLN A 397 -24.42 1.47 12.96
CA GLN A 397 -24.14 2.65 13.76
C GLN A 397 -24.24 2.37 15.26
N ALA A 398 -25.34 1.75 15.67
CA ALA A 398 -25.54 1.38 17.07
C ALA A 398 -24.44 0.43 17.58
N LEU A 399 -24.04 -0.52 16.73
CA LEU A 399 -22.91 -1.41 17.03
C LEU A 399 -21.61 -0.64 17.17
N MET A 400 -21.29 0.24 16.21
CA MET A 400 -20.04 1.00 16.22
C MET A 400 -19.97 1.98 17.41
N GLN A 401 -21.05 2.65 17.76
CA GLN A 401 -21.12 3.51 18.94
C GLN A 401 -20.83 2.77 20.24
N ASP A 402 -21.27 1.51 20.32
CA ASP A 402 -21.10 0.71 21.52
C ASP A 402 -19.68 0.12 21.65
N ILE A 403 -19.07 -0.32 20.56
CA ILE A 403 -17.79 -1.02 20.58
C ILE A 403 -16.57 -0.17 20.22
N CYS A 404 -16.76 1.03 19.63
CA CYS A 404 -15.68 1.78 19.00
C CYS A 404 -15.65 3.22 19.49
N LEU A 405 -14.46 3.67 19.91
CA LEU A 405 -14.18 5.09 20.16
C LEU A 405 -13.28 5.61 19.05
N ARG A 406 -13.74 6.64 18.32
CA ARG A 406 -13.01 7.27 17.23
C ARG A 406 -13.04 8.78 17.33
N ARG A 407 -11.87 9.39 17.49
CA ARG A 407 -11.68 10.83 17.47
C ARG A 407 -10.72 11.20 16.37
N LYS A 408 -10.92 12.37 15.77
CA LYS A 408 -10.11 12.88 14.68
C LYS A 408 -9.27 14.06 15.15
N LYS A 409 -8.15 14.31 14.45
CA LYS A 409 -7.23 15.42 14.76
C LYS A 409 -7.85 16.79 14.51
N ASP A 410 -8.79 16.89 13.57
CA ASP A 410 -9.47 18.13 13.17
C ASP A 410 -10.66 18.51 14.07
N MET A 411 -11.01 17.67 15.05
CA MET A 411 -12.06 17.99 16.03
C MET A 411 -11.62 19.09 16.97
N LYS A 412 -12.49 20.09 17.17
CA LYS A 412 -12.19 21.28 17.98
C LYS A 412 -11.82 20.98 19.41
N PHE A 413 -12.48 20.00 20.05
CA PHE A 413 -12.22 19.64 21.44
C PHE A 413 -10.92 18.83 21.64
N VAL A 414 -10.36 18.29 20.56
CA VAL A 414 -9.07 17.59 20.61
C VAL A 414 -7.91 18.57 20.73
N ASP A 415 -8.09 19.80 20.24
CA ASP A 415 -7.20 20.98 20.37
C ASP A 415 -5.70 20.66 20.30
N LEU A 416 -5.34 19.84 19.32
CA LEU A 416 -3.93 19.57 19.05
C LEU A 416 -3.35 20.77 18.29
N LYS A 417 -2.42 21.48 18.91
CA LYS A 417 -1.65 22.56 18.26
C LYS A 417 -0.65 21.99 17.23
N ILE A 418 -1.15 21.16 16.31
CA ILE A 418 -0.32 20.67 15.19
C ILE A 418 -0.38 21.71 14.07
N PRO A 419 0.78 22.11 13.48
CA PRO A 419 0.79 23.02 12.34
C PRO A 419 -0.03 22.50 11.17
N GLU A 420 -0.56 23.43 10.37
CA GLU A 420 -1.39 23.16 9.21
C GLU A 420 -0.74 22.15 8.24
N LYS A 421 -1.54 21.20 7.73
CA LYS A 421 -1.18 20.29 6.64
C LYS A 421 -1.81 20.76 5.35
N LYS A 422 -1.02 20.88 4.28
CA LYS A 422 -1.49 21.18 2.92
C LYS A 422 -1.14 20.04 1.98
N GLU A 423 -2.14 19.58 1.21
CA GLU A 423 -1.97 18.52 0.21
C GLU A 423 -2.12 19.10 -1.20
N TYR A 424 -1.19 18.74 -2.08
CA TYR A 424 -1.16 19.16 -3.47
C TYR A 424 -1.14 17.95 -4.39
N LEU A 425 -2.01 17.96 -5.38
CA LEU A 425 -2.00 17.02 -6.49
C LEU A 425 -1.20 17.64 -7.64
N HIS A 426 -0.04 17.08 -7.91
CA HIS A 426 0.81 17.50 -9.00
C HIS A 426 0.62 16.59 -10.20
N ARG A 427 -0.01 17.11 -11.26
CA ARG A 427 -0.29 16.40 -12.50
C ARG A 427 0.89 16.51 -13.44
N ILE A 428 1.33 15.38 -13.98
CA ILE A 428 2.53 15.25 -14.80
C ILE A 428 2.13 14.72 -16.17
N ALA A 429 2.50 15.43 -17.22
CA ALA A 429 2.30 14.92 -18.58
C ALA A 429 3.43 13.95 -18.95
N PHE A 430 3.09 12.83 -19.55
CA PHE A 430 4.08 11.91 -20.11
C PHE A 430 4.96 12.56 -21.18
N HIS A 431 6.23 12.25 -21.20
CA HIS A 431 7.04 12.50 -22.40
C HIS A 431 6.48 11.70 -23.59
N PRO A 432 6.61 12.20 -24.82
CA PRO A 432 5.98 11.57 -26.00
C PRO A 432 6.33 10.10 -26.18
N GLU A 433 7.55 9.71 -25.88
CA GLU A 433 8.00 8.30 -25.96
C GLU A 433 7.41 7.42 -24.85
N GLU A 434 7.34 7.94 -23.62
CA GLU A 434 6.71 7.25 -22.49
C GLU A 434 5.23 7.03 -22.75
N LYS A 435 4.55 8.05 -23.29
CA LYS A 435 3.13 7.99 -23.65
C LYS A 435 2.85 6.87 -24.66
N ARG A 436 3.65 6.76 -25.72
CA ARG A 436 3.51 5.69 -26.71
C ARG A 436 3.65 4.30 -26.10
N LYS A 437 4.67 4.12 -25.24
CA LYS A 437 4.92 2.84 -24.55
C LYS A 437 3.77 2.51 -23.60
N TYR A 438 3.27 3.51 -22.86
CA TYR A 438 2.15 3.35 -21.97
C TYR A 438 0.86 2.96 -22.71
N GLU A 439 0.53 3.63 -23.83
CA GLU A 439 -0.66 3.35 -24.65
C GLU A 439 -0.62 1.95 -25.27
N ALA A 440 0.56 1.47 -25.66
CA ALA A 440 0.74 0.09 -26.14
C ALA A 440 0.42 -0.93 -25.04
N LEU A 441 0.96 -0.75 -23.83
CA LEU A 441 0.68 -1.60 -22.67
C LEU A 441 -0.80 -1.54 -22.25
N LEU A 442 -1.43 -0.37 -22.33
CA LEU A 442 -2.86 -0.20 -22.02
C LEU A 442 -3.74 -0.97 -23.00
N THR A 443 -3.40 -0.93 -24.28
CA THR A 443 -4.12 -1.65 -25.34
C THR A 443 -4.02 -3.16 -25.13
N GLU A 444 -2.83 -3.66 -24.78
CA GLU A 444 -2.60 -5.06 -24.45
C GLU A 444 -3.40 -5.49 -23.20
N ALA A 445 -3.41 -4.66 -22.16
CA ALA A 445 -4.17 -4.93 -20.94
C ALA A 445 -5.69 -4.97 -21.17
N ARG A 446 -6.21 -4.08 -22.02
CA ARG A 446 -7.62 -4.08 -22.44
C ARG A 446 -7.99 -5.33 -23.24
N GLY A 447 -7.13 -5.77 -24.13
CA GLY A 447 -7.31 -7.02 -24.89
C GLY A 447 -7.43 -8.23 -23.97
N ALA A 448 -6.52 -8.35 -23.02
CA ALA A 448 -6.53 -9.43 -22.04
C ALA A 448 -7.77 -9.43 -21.13
N LEU A 449 -8.25 -8.23 -20.74
CA LEU A 449 -9.49 -8.11 -19.98
C LEU A 449 -10.70 -8.57 -20.78
N ALA A 450 -10.79 -8.14 -22.06
CA ALA A 450 -11.90 -8.53 -22.95
C ALA A 450 -11.91 -10.06 -23.17
N GLU A 451 -10.76 -10.70 -23.35
CA GLU A 451 -10.65 -12.15 -23.44
C GLU A 451 -11.08 -12.86 -22.15
N CYS A 452 -10.69 -12.31 -21.00
CA CYS A 452 -11.08 -12.85 -19.69
C CYS A 452 -12.60 -12.75 -19.46
N GLN A 453 -13.24 -11.70 -19.97
CA GLN A 453 -14.69 -11.51 -19.87
C GLN A 453 -15.47 -12.37 -20.88
N ALA A 454 -14.92 -12.60 -22.08
CA ALA A 454 -15.56 -13.38 -23.14
C ALA A 454 -15.56 -14.91 -22.86
N LYS A 455 -14.56 -15.42 -22.16
CA LYS A 455 -14.46 -16.83 -21.77
C LYS A 455 -15.18 -17.06 -20.47
N ALA A 456 -16.43 -17.57 -20.55
CA ALA A 456 -17.30 -17.82 -19.41
C ALA A 456 -16.64 -18.60 -18.27
N VAL A 457 -16.75 -18.05 -17.07
CA VAL A 457 -16.73 -18.69 -15.73
C VAL A 457 -16.06 -20.08 -15.66
N GLY A 458 -14.75 -20.14 -15.40
CA GLY A 458 -14.12 -21.42 -15.07
C GLY A 458 -12.60 -21.48 -15.03
N GLN A 459 -11.87 -20.59 -15.65
CA GLN A 459 -10.40 -20.66 -15.71
C GLN A 459 -9.72 -19.52 -14.90
N LYS A 460 -9.31 -19.85 -13.67
CA LYS A 460 -8.64 -18.90 -12.75
C LYS A 460 -7.28 -18.37 -13.22
N GLY A 461 -6.59 -19.05 -14.16
CA GLY A 461 -5.27 -18.63 -14.64
C GLY A 461 -5.26 -17.35 -15.48
N GLN A 462 -6.37 -17.01 -16.15
CA GLN A 462 -6.45 -15.82 -17.02
C GLN A 462 -6.56 -14.51 -16.25
N PHE A 463 -7.09 -14.53 -15.02
CA PHE A 463 -7.19 -13.36 -14.16
C PHE A 463 -5.83 -12.82 -13.72
N GLN A 464 -4.86 -13.71 -13.51
CA GLN A 464 -3.51 -13.35 -13.08
C GLN A 464 -2.78 -12.54 -14.16
N GLY A 465 -2.96 -12.88 -15.45
CA GLY A 465 -2.37 -12.13 -16.56
C GLY A 465 -2.89 -10.68 -16.67
N VAL A 466 -4.15 -10.41 -16.30
CA VAL A 466 -4.70 -9.04 -16.28
C VAL A 466 -4.12 -8.23 -15.14
N LEU A 467 -3.98 -8.82 -13.94
CA LEU A 467 -3.36 -8.17 -12.78
C LEU A 467 -1.90 -7.78 -13.05
N GLU A 468 -1.15 -8.67 -13.67
CA GLU A 468 0.24 -8.41 -14.02
C GLU A 468 0.38 -7.25 -15.01
N ARG A 469 -0.49 -7.17 -16.03
CA ARG A 469 -0.51 -6.05 -16.98
C ARG A 469 -0.86 -4.72 -16.29
N LEU A 470 -1.76 -4.75 -15.31
CA LEU A 470 -2.05 -3.58 -14.48
C LEU A 470 -0.85 -3.12 -13.65
N LEU A 471 -0.11 -4.06 -13.05
CA LEU A 471 1.11 -3.74 -12.30
C LEU A 471 2.14 -3.07 -13.21
N ARG A 472 2.29 -3.55 -14.46
CA ARG A 472 3.18 -2.94 -15.45
C ARG A 472 2.75 -1.53 -15.83
N LEU A 473 1.45 -1.30 -16.05
CA LEU A 473 0.93 0.04 -16.32
C LEU A 473 1.26 1.01 -15.18
N ARG A 474 1.16 0.56 -13.93
CA ARG A 474 1.53 1.37 -12.77
C ARG A 474 3.03 1.61 -12.67
N GLN A 475 3.85 0.61 -12.97
CA GLN A 475 5.31 0.76 -13.01
C GLN A 475 5.77 1.70 -14.12
N SER A 476 5.13 1.63 -15.31
CA SER A 476 5.45 2.54 -16.42
C SER A 476 5.12 3.99 -16.13
N CYS A 477 4.12 4.26 -15.27
CA CYS A 477 3.85 5.61 -14.76
C CYS A 477 5.02 6.16 -13.90
N ASN A 478 5.75 5.30 -13.20
CA ASN A 478 6.89 5.71 -12.39
C ASN A 478 8.16 5.86 -13.23
N HIS A 479 8.52 4.79 -13.93
CA HIS A 479 9.69 4.79 -14.82
C HIS A 479 9.60 3.64 -15.82
N TRP A 480 9.73 3.94 -17.11
CA TRP A 480 9.61 2.95 -18.17
C TRP A 480 10.64 1.79 -18.08
N THR A 481 11.82 2.01 -17.49
CA THR A 481 12.83 0.96 -17.31
C THR A 481 12.39 -0.15 -16.35
N LEU A 482 11.39 0.11 -15.51
CA LEU A 482 10.79 -0.91 -14.64
C LEU A 482 9.97 -1.94 -15.42
N CYS A 483 9.60 -1.62 -16.66
CA CYS A 483 8.78 -2.46 -17.54
C CYS A 483 9.60 -3.18 -18.63
N LYS A 484 10.94 -3.33 -18.47
CA LYS A 484 11.82 -3.92 -19.49
C LYS A 484 11.44 -5.35 -19.93
N ASP A 485 11.83 -5.68 -21.15
CA ASP A 485 11.56 -6.86 -22.02
C ASP A 485 11.55 -8.25 -21.37
N ARG A 486 12.11 -8.41 -20.16
CA ARG A 486 12.17 -9.71 -19.46
C ARG A 486 10.80 -10.29 -19.14
N ILE A 487 9.80 -9.44 -18.91
CA ILE A 487 8.46 -9.90 -18.56
C ILE A 487 7.70 -10.33 -19.84
N ASN A 488 7.96 -9.70 -20.98
CA ASN A 488 7.43 -10.20 -22.26
C ASN A 488 7.98 -11.61 -22.55
N GLN A 489 9.25 -11.86 -22.27
CA GLN A 489 9.86 -13.19 -22.37
C GLN A 489 9.25 -14.21 -21.41
N LEU A 490 8.84 -13.80 -20.19
CA LEU A 490 8.10 -14.67 -19.26
C LEU A 490 6.71 -15.00 -19.79
N MET A 491 6.01 -14.02 -20.36
CA MET A 491 4.68 -14.24 -20.93
C MET A 491 4.74 -15.16 -22.15
N GLU A 492 5.70 -14.96 -23.05
CA GLU A 492 5.95 -15.87 -24.18
C GLU A 492 6.28 -17.30 -23.72
N LEU A 493 7.00 -17.45 -22.62
CA LEU A 493 7.30 -18.76 -22.02
C LEU A 493 6.07 -19.43 -21.40
N PHE A 494 5.12 -18.65 -20.83
CA PHE A 494 3.87 -19.19 -20.30
C PHE A 494 2.78 -19.38 -21.37
N GLU A 495 2.88 -18.69 -22.52
CA GLU A 495 2.00 -18.88 -23.67
C GLU A 495 2.34 -20.18 -24.40
N GLY A 496 1.91 -21.30 -23.87
CA GLY A 496 2.02 -22.61 -24.51
C GLY A 496 2.69 -23.72 -23.68
N GLN A 497 3.18 -23.43 -22.50
CA GLN A 497 3.74 -24.44 -21.58
C GLN A 497 3.03 -24.45 -20.24
N GLU A 498 2.60 -25.63 -19.79
CA GLU A 498 1.99 -25.80 -18.47
C GLU A 498 2.99 -25.64 -17.31
N ALA A 499 4.29 -25.85 -17.55
CA ALA A 499 5.36 -25.69 -16.58
C ALA A 499 6.67 -25.30 -17.26
N ILE A 500 7.41 -24.37 -16.66
CA ILE A 500 8.69 -23.86 -17.18
C ILE A 500 9.85 -24.69 -16.60
N PRO A 501 10.75 -25.26 -17.42
CA PRO A 501 11.93 -25.94 -16.91
C PRO A 501 12.91 -24.95 -16.26
N PHE A 502 13.53 -25.33 -15.16
CA PHE A 502 14.55 -24.54 -14.48
C PHE A 502 15.88 -24.59 -15.22
N ASN A 503 16.16 -23.58 -16.01
CA ASN A 503 17.47 -23.25 -16.55
C ASN A 503 17.87 -21.85 -16.05
N GLU A 504 19.13 -21.46 -16.18
CA GLU A 504 19.62 -20.18 -15.65
C GLU A 504 18.79 -18.97 -16.08
N LYS A 505 18.39 -18.91 -17.35
CA LYS A 505 17.57 -17.83 -17.90
C LYS A 505 16.16 -17.81 -17.28
N ASN A 506 15.50 -18.95 -17.24
CA ASN A 506 14.13 -19.07 -16.72
C ASN A 506 14.09 -18.86 -15.19
N THR A 507 15.12 -19.31 -14.49
CA THR A 507 15.28 -19.11 -13.05
C THR A 507 15.36 -17.61 -12.71
N ALA A 508 16.17 -16.84 -13.45
CA ALA A 508 16.28 -15.40 -13.26
C ALA A 508 14.95 -14.68 -13.53
N LEU A 509 14.21 -15.12 -14.56
CA LEU A 509 12.90 -14.56 -14.90
C LEU A 509 11.83 -14.87 -13.84
N LEU A 510 11.81 -16.08 -13.31
CA LEU A 510 10.89 -16.48 -12.24
C LEU A 510 11.20 -15.77 -10.92
N GLN A 511 12.48 -15.55 -10.60
CA GLN A 511 12.89 -14.78 -9.44
C GLN A 511 12.46 -13.32 -9.53
N GLU A 512 12.53 -12.72 -10.72
CA GLU A 512 12.02 -11.37 -10.95
C GLU A 512 10.49 -11.31 -10.82
N ALA A 513 9.76 -12.30 -11.34
CA ALA A 513 8.31 -12.41 -11.15
C ALA A 513 7.95 -12.55 -9.66
N LEU A 514 8.72 -13.34 -8.90
CA LEU A 514 8.54 -13.46 -7.45
C LEU A 514 8.76 -12.11 -6.76
N ARG A 515 9.80 -11.37 -7.15
CA ARG A 515 10.07 -10.04 -6.60
C ARG A 515 8.92 -9.08 -6.84
N LEU A 516 8.40 -9.02 -8.07
CA LEU A 516 7.25 -8.19 -8.43
C LEU A 516 6.00 -8.56 -7.63
N TYR A 517 5.77 -9.85 -7.42
CA TYR A 517 4.66 -10.32 -6.59
C TYR A 517 4.79 -9.84 -5.14
N LEU A 518 5.99 -9.89 -4.57
CA LEU A 518 6.26 -9.41 -3.21
C LEU A 518 6.12 -7.89 -3.09
N GLU A 519 6.59 -7.13 -4.09
CA GLU A 519 6.43 -5.68 -4.16
C GLU A 519 4.95 -5.28 -4.28
N SER A 520 4.11 -6.09 -4.94
CA SER A 520 2.68 -5.85 -5.05
C SER A 520 1.88 -6.15 -3.76
N GLN A 521 2.52 -6.71 -2.74
CA GLN A 521 1.92 -7.10 -1.46
C GLN A 521 0.69 -8.01 -1.61
N GLU A 522 0.75 -8.92 -2.58
CA GLU A 522 -0.29 -9.94 -2.74
C GLU A 522 -0.17 -11.02 -1.67
N ASP A 523 -1.32 -11.45 -1.13
CA ASP A 523 -1.40 -12.47 -0.09
C ASP A 523 -1.20 -13.88 -0.66
N CYS A 524 -0.60 -14.79 0.12
CA CYS A 524 -0.53 -16.20 -0.22
C CYS A 524 -1.95 -16.79 -0.38
N SER A 525 -2.27 -17.37 -1.53
CA SER A 525 -3.60 -17.90 -1.84
C SER A 525 -4.02 -19.12 -1.01
N ILE A 526 -3.12 -19.68 -0.19
CA ILE A 526 -3.40 -20.80 0.72
C ILE A 526 -3.77 -20.31 2.13
N CYS A 527 -2.96 -19.43 2.73
CA CYS A 527 -3.20 -18.92 4.08
C CYS A 527 -3.85 -17.53 4.12
N PHE A 528 -3.90 -16.85 2.99
CA PHE A 528 -4.43 -15.48 2.84
C PHE A 528 -3.70 -14.44 3.70
N ASP A 529 -2.45 -14.73 4.04
CA ASP A 529 -1.53 -13.82 4.73
C ASP A 529 -0.37 -13.45 3.81
N VAL A 530 0.37 -12.40 4.16
CA VAL A 530 1.59 -12.01 3.46
C VAL A 530 2.55 -13.21 3.42
N PRO A 531 3.12 -13.55 2.24
CA PRO A 531 3.94 -14.74 2.11
C PRO A 531 5.15 -14.75 3.05
N THR A 532 5.22 -15.77 3.92
CA THR A 532 6.38 -16.03 4.80
C THR A 532 7.28 -17.09 4.16
N GLY A 533 8.58 -16.76 3.98
CA GLY A 533 9.47 -17.60 3.19
C GLY A 533 8.90 -17.79 1.78
N PRO A 534 8.72 -16.70 1.01
CA PRO A 534 8.03 -16.74 -0.27
C PRO A 534 8.78 -17.60 -1.27
N VAL A 535 8.04 -18.41 -2.04
CA VAL A 535 8.56 -19.22 -3.14
C VAL A 535 7.66 -19.11 -4.36
N ILE A 536 8.25 -19.16 -5.54
CA ILE A 536 7.53 -19.28 -6.80
C ILE A 536 7.68 -20.70 -7.37
N THR A 537 6.60 -21.24 -7.88
CA THR A 537 6.58 -22.54 -8.54
C THR A 537 6.98 -22.40 -10.00
N ASN A 538 7.38 -23.51 -10.64
CA ASN A 538 7.68 -23.57 -12.07
C ASN A 538 6.47 -23.26 -12.98
N CYS A 539 5.25 -23.21 -12.43
CA CYS A 539 4.04 -22.74 -13.09
C CYS A 539 3.68 -21.27 -12.73
N GLY A 540 4.62 -20.50 -12.15
CA GLY A 540 4.51 -19.07 -11.93
C GLY A 540 3.66 -18.64 -10.74
N HIS A 541 3.23 -19.55 -9.86
CA HIS A 541 2.39 -19.20 -8.72
C HIS A 541 3.22 -19.03 -7.45
N VAL A 542 2.90 -18.00 -6.66
CA VAL A 542 3.63 -17.63 -5.44
C VAL A 542 2.87 -18.05 -4.19
N PHE A 543 3.60 -18.62 -3.24
CA PHE A 543 3.06 -19.10 -1.96
C PHE A 543 4.09 -18.93 -0.82
N CYS A 544 3.64 -19.07 0.42
CA CYS A 544 4.55 -19.38 1.53
C CYS A 544 5.17 -20.75 1.28
N ARG A 545 6.46 -20.91 1.56
CA ARG A 545 7.14 -22.22 1.44
C ARG A 545 6.42 -23.31 2.23
N THR A 546 6.10 -23.04 3.50
CA THR A 546 5.39 -23.99 4.36
C THR A 546 4.00 -24.35 3.86
N CYS A 547 3.29 -23.42 3.22
CA CYS A 547 1.95 -23.66 2.67
C CYS A 547 1.99 -24.55 1.45
N ILE A 548 2.88 -24.26 0.50
CA ILE A 548 2.96 -25.04 -0.74
C ILE A 548 3.58 -26.42 -0.51
N THR A 549 4.58 -26.55 0.39
CA THR A 549 5.14 -27.86 0.74
C THR A 549 4.06 -28.79 1.30
N LYS A 550 3.22 -28.31 2.23
CA LYS A 550 2.09 -29.10 2.72
C LYS A 550 1.10 -29.50 1.59
N ALA A 551 0.82 -28.59 0.65
CA ALA A 551 -0.05 -28.89 -0.47
C ALA A 551 0.58 -29.91 -1.44
N ILE A 552 1.89 -29.86 -1.67
CA ILE A 552 2.62 -30.83 -2.48
C ILE A 552 2.57 -32.21 -1.84
N HIS A 553 2.82 -32.34 -0.55
CA HIS A 553 2.74 -33.63 0.16
C HIS A 553 1.35 -34.26 0.13
N LEU A 554 0.28 -33.44 0.10
CA LEU A 554 -1.10 -33.96 0.10
C LEU A 554 -1.62 -34.30 -1.31
N GLN A 555 -1.27 -33.50 -2.32
CA GLN A 555 -1.93 -33.55 -3.63
C GLN A 555 -0.97 -33.63 -4.81
N HIS A 556 0.34 -33.40 -4.64
CA HIS A 556 1.36 -33.31 -5.69
C HIS A 556 0.99 -32.39 -6.87
N LYS A 557 0.17 -31.35 -6.59
CA LYS A 557 -0.38 -30.43 -7.60
C LYS A 557 -0.40 -28.99 -7.07
N CYS A 558 -0.26 -28.03 -7.99
CA CYS A 558 -0.44 -26.63 -7.70
C CYS A 558 -1.92 -26.34 -7.31
N PRO A 559 -2.17 -25.71 -6.15
CA PRO A 559 -3.54 -25.38 -5.74
C PRO A 559 -4.26 -24.40 -6.70
N MET A 560 -3.50 -23.63 -7.49
CA MET A 560 -4.06 -22.63 -8.41
C MET A 560 -4.37 -23.20 -9.81
N CYS A 561 -3.40 -23.82 -10.47
CA CYS A 561 -3.54 -24.31 -11.84
C CYS A 561 -3.64 -25.85 -11.96
N ARG A 562 -3.43 -26.59 -10.85
CA ARG A 562 -3.44 -28.05 -10.78
C ARG A 562 -2.31 -28.77 -11.53
N ASN A 563 -1.31 -28.05 -11.99
CA ASN A 563 -0.10 -28.64 -12.58
C ASN A 563 0.63 -29.51 -11.57
N LYS A 564 1.28 -30.58 -12.02
CA LYS A 564 2.10 -31.44 -11.16
C LYS A 564 3.23 -30.62 -10.53
N LEU A 565 3.43 -30.77 -9.23
CA LEU A 565 4.47 -30.09 -8.47
C LEU A 565 5.21 -31.07 -7.57
N SER A 566 6.53 -30.89 -7.50
CA SER A 566 7.42 -31.46 -6.49
C SER A 566 8.11 -30.33 -5.72
N GLU A 567 8.82 -30.65 -4.65
CA GLU A 567 9.58 -29.61 -3.91
C GLU A 567 10.72 -29.04 -4.75
N GLU A 568 11.25 -29.79 -5.69
CA GLU A 568 12.27 -29.34 -6.65
C GLU A 568 11.75 -28.26 -7.62
N CYS A 569 10.42 -28.14 -7.76
CA CYS A 569 9.77 -27.12 -8.58
C CYS A 569 9.57 -25.78 -7.85
N LEU A 570 10.19 -25.57 -6.69
CA LEU A 570 10.09 -24.36 -5.87
C LEU A 570 11.37 -23.53 -5.97
N LEU A 571 11.22 -22.24 -6.26
CA LEU A 571 12.32 -21.30 -6.37
C LEU A 571 12.18 -20.19 -5.32
N GLU A 572 13.28 -19.90 -4.62
CA GLU A 572 13.37 -18.82 -3.62
C GLU A 572 13.75 -17.49 -4.29
N PRO A 573 13.51 -16.35 -3.61
CA PRO A 573 14.00 -15.06 -4.07
C PRO A 573 15.52 -15.08 -4.27
N ALA A 574 16.01 -14.34 -5.27
CA ALA A 574 17.45 -14.16 -5.46
C ALA A 574 18.09 -13.51 -4.24
N ALA A 575 19.34 -13.89 -3.91
CA ALA A 575 20.09 -13.28 -2.83
C ALA A 575 20.28 -11.76 -3.08
N GLU A 576 20.22 -10.96 -2.02
CA GLU A 576 20.45 -9.52 -2.08
C GLU A 576 21.84 -9.23 -2.66
N GLY A 577 21.90 -8.43 -3.73
CA GLY A 577 23.15 -8.04 -4.38
C GLY A 577 23.34 -8.54 -5.81
N SER A 578 22.51 -9.43 -6.33
CA SER A 578 22.55 -9.89 -7.74
C SER A 578 21.77 -8.97 -8.69
N PHE A 579 21.82 -7.65 -8.44
CA PHE A 579 21.22 -6.70 -9.36
C PHE A 579 22.03 -6.63 -10.65
N ASP A 580 21.34 -6.83 -11.78
CA ASP A 580 21.91 -6.57 -13.10
C ASP A 580 22.44 -5.13 -13.16
N LYS A 581 23.75 -4.98 -13.32
CA LYS A 581 24.43 -3.69 -13.50
C LYS A 581 24.06 -2.99 -14.81
N ASN A 582 23.17 -3.55 -15.61
CA ASN A 582 22.76 -3.06 -16.92
C ASN A 582 21.47 -2.24 -16.92
N PHE A 583 21.05 -1.71 -15.77
CA PHE A 583 20.01 -0.68 -15.77
C PHE A 583 20.63 0.61 -16.31
N ASP A 584 20.04 1.16 -17.36
CA ASP A 584 20.34 2.51 -17.82
C ASP A 584 19.72 3.51 -16.83
N ILE A 585 20.51 3.79 -15.79
CA ILE A 585 20.09 4.52 -14.58
C ILE A 585 20.12 6.05 -14.84
N THR A 586 20.69 6.46 -15.99
CA THR A 586 20.90 7.86 -16.34
C THR A 586 19.67 8.52 -16.99
N THR A 587 18.71 7.74 -17.44
CA THR A 587 17.49 8.25 -18.07
C THR A 587 16.51 8.74 -17.02
N GLN A 588 16.05 9.99 -17.14
CA GLN A 588 14.97 10.54 -16.32
C GLN A 588 13.62 10.21 -16.93
N SER A 589 12.62 9.87 -16.09
CA SER A 589 11.23 9.80 -16.50
C SER A 589 10.53 11.13 -16.21
N SER A 590 9.40 11.37 -16.88
CA SER A 590 8.56 12.55 -16.59
C SER A 590 8.27 12.71 -15.09
N LYS A 591 8.02 11.59 -14.40
CA LYS A 591 7.73 11.60 -12.96
C LYS A 591 8.97 11.88 -12.11
N THR A 592 10.11 11.29 -12.44
CA THR A 592 11.34 11.53 -11.68
C THR A 592 11.86 12.95 -11.89
N GLU A 593 11.70 13.51 -13.09
CA GLU A 593 12.01 14.91 -13.38
C GLU A 593 11.18 15.86 -12.51
N ALA A 594 9.85 15.72 -12.52
CA ALA A 594 8.96 16.54 -11.71
C ALA A 594 9.25 16.38 -10.20
N MET A 595 9.55 15.16 -9.76
CA MET A 595 9.90 14.89 -8.36
C MET A 595 11.20 15.60 -7.96
N MET A 596 12.25 15.55 -8.80
CA MET A 596 13.52 16.22 -8.54
C MET A 596 13.37 17.74 -8.52
N GLN A 597 12.52 18.32 -9.38
CA GLN A 597 12.20 19.75 -9.36
C GLN A 597 11.54 20.16 -8.03
N ILE A 598 10.53 19.40 -7.57
CA ILE A 598 9.88 19.65 -6.27
C ILE A 598 10.87 19.51 -5.12
N LEU A 599 11.73 18.49 -5.19
CA LEU A 599 12.73 18.23 -4.16
C LEU A 599 13.75 19.37 -4.06
N GLN A 600 14.33 19.77 -5.17
CA GLN A 600 15.30 20.88 -5.22
C GLN A 600 14.69 22.19 -4.73
N ALA A 601 13.48 22.54 -5.21
CA ALA A 601 12.76 23.72 -4.77
C ALA A 601 12.41 23.69 -3.26
N THR A 602 12.18 22.50 -2.69
CA THR A 602 11.94 22.32 -1.25
C THR A 602 13.23 22.44 -0.45
N LEU A 603 14.32 21.85 -0.94
CA LEU A 603 15.62 21.89 -0.28
C LEU A 603 16.27 23.29 -0.28
N ASN A 604 15.86 24.18 -1.18
CA ASN A 604 16.26 25.60 -1.15
C ASN A 604 15.74 26.33 0.11
N LYS A 605 14.68 25.80 0.76
CA LYS A 605 14.25 26.30 2.06
C LYS A 605 15.17 25.78 3.16
N HIS A 606 15.72 26.70 3.95
CA HIS A 606 16.60 26.35 5.06
C HIS A 606 15.91 25.42 6.07
N GLY A 607 16.56 24.31 6.38
CA GLY A 607 16.11 23.35 7.39
C GLY A 607 14.95 22.44 6.98
N SER A 608 14.37 22.55 5.77
CA SER A 608 13.33 21.62 5.29
C SER A 608 13.92 20.23 5.06
N LYS A 609 13.19 19.21 5.49
CA LYS A 609 13.51 17.79 5.26
C LYS A 609 12.34 17.09 4.58
N VAL A 610 12.65 16.19 3.65
CA VAL A 610 11.68 15.57 2.76
C VAL A 610 11.68 14.06 2.95
N VAL A 611 10.49 13.45 2.99
CA VAL A 611 10.33 11.99 2.94
C VAL A 611 9.64 11.63 1.63
N ILE A 612 10.28 10.78 0.83
CA ILE A 612 9.75 10.27 -0.44
C ILE A 612 9.26 8.84 -0.20
N PHE A 613 7.97 8.63 -0.40
CA PHE A 613 7.35 7.32 -0.29
C PHE A 613 7.05 6.72 -1.66
N SER A 614 7.39 5.45 -1.81
CA SER A 614 6.98 4.62 -2.95
C SER A 614 6.60 3.21 -2.49
N GLN A 615 5.68 2.58 -3.20
CA GLN A 615 5.42 1.15 -3.02
C GLN A 615 6.53 0.27 -3.64
N TRP A 616 7.25 0.81 -4.66
CA TRP A 616 8.24 0.10 -5.45
C TRP A 616 9.65 0.35 -4.93
N THR A 617 10.28 -0.65 -4.33
CA THR A 617 11.68 -0.56 -3.90
C THR A 617 12.64 -0.39 -5.08
N SER A 618 12.29 -0.97 -6.24
CA SER A 618 12.98 -0.79 -7.50
C SER A 618 12.95 0.68 -7.99
N PHE A 619 11.84 1.38 -7.82
CA PHE A 619 11.75 2.81 -8.11
C PHE A 619 12.61 3.64 -7.14
N LEU A 620 12.60 3.29 -5.85
CA LEU A 620 13.47 3.94 -4.87
C LEU A 620 14.97 3.79 -5.23
N ASN A 621 15.38 2.67 -5.88
CA ASN A 621 16.75 2.51 -6.39
C ASN A 621 17.07 3.53 -7.50
N ILE A 622 16.11 3.77 -8.41
CA ILE A 622 16.28 4.78 -9.48
C ILE A 622 16.42 6.17 -8.86
N VAL A 623 15.53 6.52 -7.92
CA VAL A 623 15.57 7.81 -7.21
C VAL A 623 16.90 7.97 -6.44
N GLN A 624 17.36 6.91 -5.78
CA GLN A 624 18.64 6.89 -5.07
C GLN A 624 19.80 7.30 -5.99
N ASN A 625 19.89 6.69 -7.18
CA ASN A 625 20.95 7.01 -8.13
C ASN A 625 20.87 8.45 -8.66
N GLN A 626 19.65 8.99 -8.81
CA GLN A 626 19.48 10.41 -9.19
C GLN A 626 19.90 11.35 -8.08
N LEU A 627 19.63 11.01 -6.80
CA LEU A 627 20.11 11.77 -5.65
C LEU A 627 21.63 11.72 -5.54
N ASP A 628 22.25 10.55 -5.76
CA ASP A 628 23.70 10.38 -5.81
C ASP A 628 24.31 11.26 -6.91
N GLY A 629 23.72 11.26 -8.11
CA GLY A 629 24.13 12.10 -9.25
C GLY A 629 23.97 13.60 -8.99
N ALA A 630 22.99 13.99 -8.18
CA ALA A 630 22.76 15.37 -7.77
C ALA A 630 23.56 15.79 -6.52
N GLY A 631 24.34 14.89 -5.90
CA GLY A 631 25.11 15.15 -4.68
C GLY A 631 24.22 15.39 -3.45
N ILE A 632 22.96 14.91 -3.46
CA ILE A 632 22.01 15.07 -2.35
C ILE A 632 22.16 13.90 -1.38
N LYS A 633 22.50 14.19 -0.13
CA LYS A 633 22.62 13.18 0.93
C LYS A 633 21.24 12.72 1.41
N TYR A 634 21.07 11.43 1.52
CA TYR A 634 19.80 10.81 1.90
C TYR A 634 19.98 9.66 2.89
N SER A 635 18.91 9.29 3.55
CA SER A 635 18.76 8.02 4.28
C SER A 635 17.68 7.16 3.62
N ARG A 636 17.66 5.85 3.91
CA ARG A 636 16.72 4.91 3.29
C ARG A 636 16.15 3.94 4.31
N ILE A 637 14.85 3.62 4.14
CA ILE A 637 14.15 2.61 4.91
C ILE A 637 13.25 1.78 3.98
N ASP A 638 13.46 0.45 3.98
CA ASP A 638 12.59 -0.49 3.26
C ASP A 638 12.36 -1.79 4.04
N GLY A 639 11.56 -2.69 3.46
CA GLY A 639 11.13 -3.93 4.10
C GLY A 639 12.25 -4.94 4.38
N SER A 640 13.36 -4.87 3.63
CA SER A 640 14.51 -5.78 3.76
C SER A 640 15.37 -5.48 4.99
N MET A 641 15.29 -4.25 5.53
CA MET A 641 16.16 -3.78 6.61
C MET A 641 15.73 -4.31 7.97
N ASN A 642 16.70 -4.72 8.78
CA ASN A 642 16.49 -5.03 10.18
C ASN A 642 16.21 -3.77 11.01
N THR A 643 15.73 -3.95 12.25
CA THR A 643 15.34 -2.85 13.15
C THR A 643 16.48 -1.85 13.38
N GLU A 644 17.70 -2.35 13.62
CA GLU A 644 18.87 -1.48 13.88
C GLU A 644 19.20 -0.56 12.69
N LYS A 645 19.15 -1.09 11.46
CA LYS A 645 19.39 -0.29 10.25
C LYS A 645 18.32 0.76 10.07
N ARG A 646 17.07 0.44 10.38
CA ARG A 646 15.95 1.40 10.33
C ARG A 646 16.12 2.51 11.35
N ASP A 647 16.46 2.18 12.57
CA ASP A 647 16.68 3.18 13.64
C ASP A 647 17.85 4.11 13.29
N ARG A 648 18.95 3.59 12.72
CA ARG A 648 20.06 4.42 12.24
C ARG A 648 19.64 5.35 11.10
N ALA A 649 18.78 4.90 10.18
CA ALA A 649 18.30 5.74 9.08
C ALA A 649 17.39 6.88 9.59
N VAL A 650 16.54 6.61 10.59
CA VAL A 650 15.73 7.67 11.24
C VAL A 650 16.64 8.64 12.00
N GLN A 651 17.61 8.15 12.79
CA GLN A 651 18.55 8.99 13.50
C GLN A 651 19.39 9.87 12.56
N ALA A 652 19.76 9.35 11.38
CA ALA A 652 20.43 10.14 10.36
C ALA A 652 19.55 11.31 9.87
N LEU A 653 18.26 11.04 9.58
CA LEU A 653 17.34 12.11 9.22
C LEU A 653 17.13 13.11 10.36
N ASP A 654 17.06 12.66 11.62
CA ASP A 654 16.77 13.52 12.77
C ASP A 654 17.98 14.42 13.11
N ASN A 655 19.17 13.84 13.19
CA ASN A 655 20.34 14.47 13.82
C ASN A 655 21.36 15.02 12.83
N ASP A 656 21.41 14.52 11.58
CA ASP A 656 22.35 15.01 10.58
C ASP A 656 21.69 16.16 9.77
N ALA A 657 22.34 17.33 9.82
CA ALA A 657 21.85 18.52 9.10
C ALA A 657 21.96 18.39 7.58
N GLU A 658 22.90 17.58 7.08
CA GLU A 658 23.10 17.35 5.66
C GLU A 658 22.15 16.29 5.11
N THR A 659 21.76 15.30 5.93
CA THR A 659 20.80 14.26 5.55
C THR A 659 19.37 14.83 5.58
N ARG A 660 18.95 15.43 4.47
CA ARG A 660 17.68 16.15 4.36
C ARG A 660 16.60 15.38 3.61
N VAL A 661 16.94 14.23 3.04
CA VAL A 661 16.02 13.39 2.27
C VAL A 661 15.98 11.99 2.87
N MET A 662 14.76 11.41 2.97
CA MET A 662 14.59 10.01 3.31
C MET A 662 13.79 9.31 2.20
N LEU A 663 14.32 8.19 1.72
CA LEU A 663 13.60 7.27 0.83
C LEU A 663 12.93 6.18 1.67
N ALA A 664 11.62 6.04 1.58
CA ALA A 664 10.86 5.10 2.38
C ALA A 664 9.89 4.26 1.54
N SER A 665 9.88 2.95 1.77
CA SER A 665 8.85 2.09 1.20
C SER A 665 7.52 2.27 1.95
N LEU A 666 6.39 2.38 1.24
CA LEU A 666 5.06 2.44 1.84
C LEU A 666 4.75 1.23 2.75
N ALA A 667 5.30 0.06 2.46
CA ALA A 667 5.16 -1.12 3.28
C ALA A 667 5.69 -0.94 4.71
N VAL A 668 6.68 -0.08 4.90
CA VAL A 668 7.30 0.19 6.21
C VAL A 668 6.49 1.18 7.06
N CYS A 669 5.52 1.88 6.48
CA CYS A 669 4.69 2.85 7.21
C CYS A 669 3.83 2.20 8.31
N SER A 670 3.51 0.90 8.17
CA SER A 670 2.87 0.11 9.23
C SER A 670 3.74 -0.07 10.48
N VAL A 671 5.05 0.18 10.35
CA VAL A 671 6.03 0.07 11.43
C VAL A 671 6.17 1.42 12.12
N GLY A 672 5.41 1.73 13.11
CA GLY A 672 5.43 2.86 14.07
C GLY A 672 6.53 3.94 13.99
N LEU A 673 7.04 4.27 12.81
CA LEU A 673 8.09 5.27 12.59
C LEU A 673 7.66 6.66 13.07
N ASN A 674 8.59 7.43 13.59
CA ASN A 674 8.41 8.83 13.94
C ASN A 674 9.31 9.69 13.06
N LEU A 675 8.71 10.46 12.14
CA LEU A 675 9.42 11.26 11.14
C LEU A 675 9.08 12.76 11.24
N VAL A 676 8.83 13.24 12.45
CA VAL A 676 8.45 14.65 12.71
C VAL A 676 9.54 15.67 12.39
N SER A 677 10.77 15.24 12.18
CA SER A 677 11.86 16.09 11.70
C SER A 677 11.69 16.54 10.25
N ALA A 678 10.90 15.81 9.46
CA ALA A 678 10.53 16.21 8.10
C ALA A 678 9.28 17.09 8.12
N ASP A 679 9.18 17.98 7.13
CA ASP A 679 8.02 18.86 6.90
C ASP A 679 7.39 18.67 5.52
N THR A 680 8.00 17.88 4.67
CA THR A 680 7.51 17.62 3.32
C THR A 680 7.44 16.12 3.05
N VAL A 681 6.31 15.69 2.48
CA VAL A 681 6.06 14.31 2.05
C VAL A 681 5.83 14.30 0.55
N ILE A 682 6.50 13.41 -0.16
CA ILE A 682 6.24 13.14 -1.58
C ILE A 682 5.75 11.70 -1.71
N LEU A 683 4.50 11.54 -2.14
CA LEU A 683 3.93 10.25 -2.53
C LEU A 683 4.17 10.10 -4.04
N SER A 684 5.11 9.25 -4.42
CA SER A 684 5.50 9.06 -5.82
C SER A 684 4.52 8.25 -6.63
N ASP A 685 3.75 7.40 -5.95
CA ASP A 685 2.74 6.55 -6.57
C ASP A 685 1.51 6.39 -5.66
N SER A 686 0.35 6.18 -6.28
CA SER A 686 -0.92 6.04 -5.57
C SER A 686 -1.16 4.58 -5.15
N TRP A 687 -1.61 4.38 -3.90
CA TRP A 687 -1.95 3.07 -3.37
C TRP A 687 -3.45 2.77 -3.53
N TRP A 688 -3.81 1.50 -3.65
CA TRP A 688 -5.21 1.07 -3.76
C TRP A 688 -6.08 1.41 -2.55
N ALA A 689 -5.47 1.41 -1.35
CA ALA A 689 -6.12 1.72 -0.09
C ALA A 689 -5.61 3.07 0.40
N PRO A 690 -6.43 4.12 0.42
CA PRO A 690 -6.04 5.46 0.84
C PRO A 690 -5.49 5.48 2.28
N ALA A 691 -5.98 4.60 3.14
CA ALA A 691 -5.54 4.50 4.52
C ALA A 691 -4.03 4.26 4.70
N ILE A 692 -3.35 3.59 3.75
CA ILE A 692 -1.90 3.36 3.81
C ILE A 692 -1.13 4.65 3.49
N GLU A 693 -1.61 5.44 2.54
CA GLU A 693 -1.04 6.76 2.25
C GLU A 693 -1.24 7.71 3.42
N ASP A 694 -2.44 7.71 4.02
CA ASP A 694 -2.75 8.52 5.21
C ASP A 694 -1.87 8.10 6.39
N GLN A 695 -1.59 6.80 6.56
CA GLN A 695 -0.62 6.31 7.54
C GLN A 695 0.79 6.85 7.29
N ALA A 696 1.24 6.90 6.04
CA ALA A 696 2.55 7.43 5.68
C ALA A 696 2.65 8.94 6.01
N ILE A 697 1.63 9.70 5.65
CA ILE A 697 1.53 11.14 5.96
C ILE A 697 1.54 11.37 7.47
N ASP A 698 0.81 10.54 8.23
CA ASP A 698 0.69 10.62 9.69
C ASP A 698 1.99 10.26 10.44
N ARG A 699 3.01 9.70 9.76
CA ARG A 699 4.35 9.55 10.34
C ARG A 699 5.09 10.88 10.43
N VAL A 700 4.76 11.83 9.56
CA VAL A 700 5.32 13.18 9.51
C VAL A 700 4.39 14.20 10.22
N HIS A 701 3.08 14.16 9.92
CA HIS A 701 2.09 15.07 10.49
C HIS A 701 1.44 14.49 11.75
N ARG A 702 2.13 14.59 12.89
CA ARG A 702 1.68 14.06 14.18
C ARG A 702 2.12 14.96 15.35
N LEU A 703 1.70 14.62 16.56
CA LEU A 703 2.17 15.26 17.79
C LEU A 703 3.70 15.32 17.84
N GLY A 704 4.24 16.52 18.03
CA GLY A 704 5.67 16.81 17.97
C GLY A 704 6.11 17.51 16.69
N GLN A 705 5.25 17.60 15.68
CA GLN A 705 5.52 18.42 14.48
C GLN A 705 5.46 19.91 14.83
N THR A 706 6.52 20.65 14.47
CA THR A 706 6.66 22.08 14.75
C THR A 706 6.52 22.95 13.50
N ARG A 707 6.54 22.35 12.31
CA ARG A 707 6.51 23.04 11.02
C ARG A 707 5.27 22.68 10.22
N LYS A 708 4.81 23.60 9.35
CA LYS A 708 3.74 23.30 8.38
C LYS A 708 4.14 22.11 7.51
N THR A 709 3.24 21.16 7.37
CA THR A 709 3.51 19.95 6.56
C THR A 709 2.94 20.12 5.18
N THR A 710 3.76 19.88 4.16
CA THR A 710 3.36 19.89 2.74
C THR A 710 3.38 18.46 2.21
N VAL A 711 2.30 18.03 1.58
CA VAL A 711 2.17 16.70 0.97
C VAL A 711 2.00 16.86 -0.53
N TRP A 712 2.88 16.22 -1.30
CA TRP A 712 2.82 16.16 -2.75
C TRP A 712 2.37 14.77 -3.20
N ARG A 713 1.30 14.72 -4.00
CA ARG A 713 0.85 13.50 -4.69
C ARG A 713 1.19 13.64 -6.16
N LEU A 714 2.08 12.79 -6.66
CA LEU A 714 2.51 12.79 -8.06
C LEU A 714 1.62 11.85 -8.87
N ILE A 715 0.97 12.39 -9.89
CA ILE A 715 0.04 11.64 -10.75
C ILE A 715 0.33 11.93 -12.20
N VAL A 716 0.44 10.88 -12.99
CA VAL A 716 0.60 11.02 -14.44
C VAL A 716 -0.75 11.14 -15.11
N GLU A 717 -0.93 12.22 -15.91
CA GLU A 717 -2.19 12.52 -16.62
C GLU A 717 -2.53 11.47 -17.67
N GLY A 718 -3.81 11.14 -17.79
CA GLY A 718 -4.32 10.16 -18.75
C GLY A 718 -3.90 8.73 -18.45
N SER A 719 -3.43 8.45 -17.23
CA SER A 719 -2.93 7.14 -16.84
C SER A 719 -3.88 6.40 -15.88
N VAL A 720 -3.51 5.16 -15.60
CA VAL A 720 -4.18 4.33 -14.59
C VAL A 720 -4.14 4.96 -13.18
N GLU A 721 -3.20 5.86 -12.90
CA GLU A 721 -3.08 6.52 -11.60
C GLU A 721 -4.25 7.48 -11.32
N GLU A 722 -4.75 8.20 -12.33
CA GLU A 722 -5.96 9.02 -12.16
C GLU A 722 -7.17 8.17 -11.79
N ARG A 723 -7.30 7.00 -12.41
CA ARG A 723 -8.39 6.06 -12.11
C ARG A 723 -8.26 5.41 -10.73
N VAL A 724 -7.02 5.22 -10.25
CA VAL A 724 -6.78 4.79 -8.87
C VAL A 724 -7.30 5.84 -7.88
N LEU A 725 -7.12 7.15 -8.16
CA LEU A 725 -7.69 8.21 -7.33
C LEU A 725 -9.22 8.16 -7.30
N ASP A 726 -9.88 7.90 -8.44
CA ASP A 726 -11.34 7.74 -8.49
C ASP A 726 -11.80 6.56 -7.63
N ILE A 727 -11.11 5.43 -7.71
CA ILE A 727 -11.39 4.26 -6.87
C ILE A 727 -11.11 4.56 -5.39
N GLN A 728 -10.05 5.28 -5.07
CA GLN A 728 -9.77 5.72 -3.69
C GLN A 728 -10.90 6.60 -3.16
N LYS A 729 -11.39 7.54 -3.98
CA LYS A 729 -12.52 8.41 -3.63
C LYS A 729 -13.77 7.57 -3.37
N GLU A 730 -14.09 6.62 -4.23
CA GLU A 730 -15.22 5.70 -4.02
C GLU A 730 -15.06 4.85 -2.76
N LYS A 731 -13.84 4.37 -2.46
CA LYS A 731 -13.57 3.63 -1.22
C LYS A 731 -13.72 4.51 0.01
N ARG A 732 -13.25 5.76 -0.02
CA ARG A 732 -13.50 6.74 1.03
C ARG A 732 -15.00 7.03 1.18
N ASP A 733 -15.71 7.21 0.06
CA ASP A 733 -17.15 7.39 0.04
C ASP A 733 -17.89 6.14 0.53
N LEU A 734 -17.39 4.94 0.28
CA LEU A 734 -17.96 3.67 0.76
C LEU A 734 -17.77 3.49 2.27
N VAL A 735 -16.60 3.84 2.78
CA VAL A 735 -16.35 3.92 4.22
C VAL A 735 -17.24 5.02 4.83
N THR A 736 -17.39 6.13 4.15
CA THR A 736 -18.29 7.23 4.52
C THR A 736 -19.74 6.79 4.44
N LYS A 737 -20.18 6.07 3.39
CA LYS A 737 -21.55 5.55 3.21
C LYS A 737 -21.87 4.36 4.10
N ALA A 738 -20.90 3.57 4.51
CA ALA A 738 -21.09 2.59 5.59
C ALA A 738 -21.45 3.30 6.91
N PHE A 739 -21.29 4.61 6.94
CA PHE A 739 -21.64 5.50 8.04
C PHE A 739 -22.65 6.59 7.64
N GLN A 740 -23.26 6.58 6.40
CA GLN A 740 -24.20 7.61 5.92
C GLN A 740 -25.44 7.08 5.23
N GLU A 741 -26.51 7.87 5.34
CA GLU A 741 -27.79 7.69 4.70
C GLU A 741 -27.88 8.29 3.26
N LYS A 742 -28.70 7.57 2.46
CA LYS A 742 -29.51 7.93 1.25
C LYS A 742 -28.87 8.02 -0.13
N GLU A 743 -29.51 7.12 -0.90
CA GLU A 743 -29.82 7.12 -2.33
C GLU A 743 -28.74 6.80 -3.35
N ARG A 744 -28.69 5.51 -3.77
CA ARG A 744 -29.01 5.11 -5.16
C ARG A 744 -28.92 3.60 -5.37
N LYS A 745 -29.95 3.07 -6.04
CA LYS A 745 -30.08 1.67 -6.48
C LYS A 745 -28.90 1.27 -7.37
N GLY A 746 -28.21 0.20 -7.04
CA GLY A 746 -27.20 -0.42 -7.91
C GLY A 746 -26.86 -1.82 -7.42
N LYS A 747 -27.13 -2.81 -8.25
CA LYS A 747 -26.73 -4.22 -8.05
C LYS A 747 -25.21 -4.32 -7.89
N HIS A 748 -24.73 -4.74 -6.73
CA HIS A 748 -23.35 -5.16 -6.59
C HIS A 748 -23.23 -6.38 -5.69
N THR A 749 -23.03 -7.52 -6.30
CA THR A 749 -22.52 -8.73 -5.64
C THR A 749 -21.68 -9.52 -6.63
N LYS A 750 -20.56 -9.96 -6.22
CA LYS A 750 -19.59 -10.87 -6.84
C LYS A 750 -18.55 -10.20 -7.69
N ASP A 751 -17.58 -9.72 -7.53
CA ASP A 751 -16.38 -9.21 -8.24
C ASP A 751 -16.13 -7.70 -8.11
N THR A 752 -16.13 -7.18 -6.87
CA THR A 752 -15.58 -5.84 -6.62
C THR A 752 -14.18 -5.70 -7.22
N ARG A 753 -13.33 -6.74 -7.13
CA ARG A 753 -11.96 -6.72 -7.67
C ARG A 753 -11.94 -6.70 -9.21
N MET A 754 -12.83 -7.46 -9.88
CA MET A 754 -12.96 -7.42 -11.35
C MET A 754 -13.59 -6.12 -11.85
N ALA A 755 -14.56 -5.58 -11.12
CA ALA A 755 -15.16 -4.29 -11.44
C ALA A 755 -14.14 -3.14 -11.29
N ASP A 756 -13.33 -3.15 -10.24
CA ASP A 756 -12.24 -2.19 -10.04
C ASP A 756 -11.20 -2.30 -11.17
N ILE A 757 -10.82 -3.51 -11.57
CA ILE A 757 -9.89 -3.74 -12.69
C ILE A 757 -10.48 -3.28 -14.02
N ALA A 758 -11.76 -3.59 -14.30
CA ALA A 758 -12.43 -3.13 -15.49
C ALA A 758 -12.48 -1.59 -15.56
N LYS A 759 -12.73 -0.94 -14.43
CA LYS A 759 -12.74 0.51 -14.29
C LYS A 759 -11.36 1.15 -14.48
N LEU A 760 -10.30 0.45 -14.06
CA LEU A 760 -8.91 0.91 -14.26
C LEU A 760 -8.48 0.85 -15.72
N LEU A 761 -9.01 -0.09 -16.48
CA LEU A 761 -8.68 -0.28 -17.88
C LEU A 761 -9.67 0.39 -18.84
N SER A 762 -10.85 0.83 -18.36
CA SER A 762 -11.79 1.61 -19.17
C SER A 762 -11.22 2.98 -19.53
#